data_fe192812ffa9556a86b2545dfbcb3621
#
_entry.id   fe192812ffa9556a86b2545dfbcb3621
#
_cell.length_a   1.000
_cell.length_b   1.000
_cell.length_c   1.000
_cell.angle_alpha   90.00
_cell.angle_beta   90.00
_cell.angle_gamma   90.00
#
_symmetry.space_group_name_H-M   'P 1'
#
loop_
_entity.id
_entity.type
_entity.pdbx_description
1 polymer ?
#
loop_
_entity_poly.entity_id
_entity_poly.type
_entity_poly.pdbx_seq_one_letter_code
_entity_poly.pdbx_strand_id
1 'polypeptide(L)'
;MAKKSSAYWQKRFSALENAQNQYGQNTFHQIEPAFDKAERQIQAQIEAWYARYASNNGITLAEARKQLSAAELKELQWDVQEYIKYGQENAMNQQWMKELENASARFHISRLEALKLRTQQSLEVAFGNELDSLDGMVKRLYQSGYYHTCFEVQKGFNIGWEIGQIDERKLQKVISKPWAADGKTFSDRVWQSKTTMVNELHQQMTRTIIQGKAPDEAIKSMTKYLQNKTKNAKYNAGRLVMTEQAFISSAAQKDAFNDLDVEEFEIVATLDSHTSDICREMDGKHFPMKDFQPGVTAPPFHVWCRSTTVPYFDDEWGRSGERAARDEDGKTYYVPADMTYPEWEKAMVDGQTDDLKPAVPDGIIKSKKETIQSLDKLKQSGIPESEYDEYLGIINNHENPDIIKLYKHHADEITKVKKTNSGSYSPVDKSLVFDYPKYDDMNKYGTLAHEYGHFFDAEVKYEGLHFNEIQAVQNATGLNAAFKEVASSSDEFLAAIRKDKEHIKSIYTTEAKADLIAHNASSGVQDAIDGLFPKSRIRWGHGERYYNRKYADIEFMDKLSSVTSRKKKLQQVYKDLGLDASNQAKVKTICRQYEAASEAWANIMSAEVCGGEALEYVKKYLPNSYAAMLDILKGVK
;
A
#
# COMPACT_ATOMS: atom_id res chain seq x y z
N MET A 1 -11.23 -16.29 36.09
CA MET A 1 -11.25 -15.46 34.86
C MET A 1 -11.70 -16.38 33.75
N ALA A 2 -12.60 -15.94 32.86
CA ALA A 2 -12.99 -16.76 31.72
C ALA A 2 -11.81 -16.85 30.75
N LYS A 3 -11.29 -18.03 30.53
CA LYS A 3 -10.28 -18.30 29.47
C LYS A 3 -10.90 -17.97 28.12
N LYS A 4 -10.12 -17.46 27.17
CA LYS A 4 -10.57 -17.16 25.82
C LYS A 4 -10.51 -18.42 24.96
N SER A 5 -11.48 -18.62 24.06
CA SER A 5 -11.53 -19.76 23.16
C SER A 5 -10.39 -19.77 22.13
N SER A 6 -10.04 -20.93 21.57
CA SER A 6 -9.10 -21.05 20.46
C SER A 6 -9.48 -20.11 19.30
N ALA A 7 -10.76 -19.99 18.96
CA ALA A 7 -11.27 -19.06 17.97
C ALA A 7 -10.91 -17.60 18.24
N TYR A 8 -10.93 -17.16 19.48
CA TYR A 8 -10.52 -15.82 19.86
C TYR A 8 -9.05 -15.58 19.47
N TRP A 9 -8.18 -16.54 19.77
CA TRP A 9 -6.76 -16.46 19.46
C TRP A 9 -6.51 -16.53 17.97
N GLN A 10 -7.13 -17.50 17.27
CA GLN A 10 -7.01 -17.67 15.83
C GLN A 10 -7.38 -16.38 15.08
N LYS A 11 -8.50 -15.73 15.38
CA LYS A 11 -8.92 -14.47 14.74
C LYS A 11 -7.90 -13.36 14.92
N ARG A 12 -7.31 -13.22 16.12
CA ARG A 12 -6.36 -12.15 16.41
C ARG A 12 -4.99 -12.39 15.79
N PHE A 13 -4.51 -13.59 15.90
CA PHE A 13 -3.18 -13.93 15.36
C PHE A 13 -3.20 -14.04 13.84
N SER A 14 -4.30 -14.45 13.23
CA SER A 14 -4.47 -14.36 11.77
C SER A 14 -4.48 -12.90 11.29
N ALA A 15 -5.08 -11.99 12.03
CA ALA A 15 -5.03 -10.55 11.70
C ALA A 15 -3.62 -9.99 11.84
N LEU A 16 -2.87 -10.38 12.88
CA LEU A 16 -1.48 -9.99 13.06
C LEU A 16 -0.59 -10.52 11.91
N GLU A 17 -0.73 -11.81 11.57
CA GLU A 17 0.01 -12.42 10.47
C GLU A 17 -0.32 -11.77 9.12
N ASN A 18 -1.58 -11.45 8.86
CA ASN A 18 -1.98 -10.72 7.66
C ASN A 18 -1.31 -9.34 7.56
N ALA A 19 -1.24 -8.60 8.67
CA ALA A 19 -0.57 -7.30 8.70
C ALA A 19 0.96 -7.45 8.45
N GLN A 20 1.59 -8.47 9.01
CA GLN A 20 3.02 -8.74 8.78
C GLN A 20 3.29 -9.22 7.36
N ASN A 21 2.41 -10.05 6.81
CA ASN A 21 2.48 -10.50 5.42
C ASN A 21 2.35 -9.31 4.45
N GLN A 22 1.41 -8.41 4.70
CA GLN A 22 1.26 -7.17 3.92
C GLN A 22 2.51 -6.30 3.99
N TYR A 23 3.15 -6.19 5.15
CA TYR A 23 4.40 -5.47 5.28
C TYR A 23 5.53 -6.12 4.45
N GLY A 24 5.60 -7.46 4.43
CA GLY A 24 6.50 -8.21 3.56
C GLY A 24 6.25 -7.92 2.07
N GLN A 25 5.00 -7.94 1.63
CA GLN A 25 4.63 -7.61 0.26
C GLN A 25 5.03 -6.17 -0.11
N ASN A 26 4.75 -5.21 0.76
CA ASN A 26 5.15 -3.81 0.54
C ASN A 26 6.67 -3.66 0.42
N THR A 27 7.43 -4.38 1.26
CA THR A 27 8.90 -4.40 1.17
C THR A 27 9.36 -4.98 -0.18
N PHE A 28 8.73 -6.04 -0.65
CA PHE A 28 9.04 -6.60 -1.96
C PHE A 28 8.77 -5.59 -3.10
N HIS A 29 7.63 -4.91 -3.07
CA HIS A 29 7.30 -3.86 -4.05
C HIS A 29 8.27 -2.68 -4.03
N GLN A 30 8.91 -2.38 -2.89
CA GLN A 30 9.97 -1.38 -2.80
C GLN A 30 11.29 -1.86 -3.41
N ILE A 31 11.55 -3.16 -3.41
CA ILE A 31 12.75 -3.78 -3.99
C ILE A 31 12.67 -3.86 -5.53
N GLU A 32 11.51 -4.18 -6.10
CA GLU A 32 11.35 -4.39 -7.54
C GLU A 32 11.87 -3.24 -8.42
N PRO A 33 11.58 -1.95 -8.13
CA PRO A 33 12.07 -0.83 -8.93
C PRO A 33 13.59 -0.72 -9.03
N ALA A 34 14.32 -1.19 -8.02
CA ALA A 34 15.80 -1.20 -8.05
C ALA A 34 16.32 -2.16 -9.13
N PHE A 35 15.70 -3.32 -9.28
CA PHE A 35 16.02 -4.27 -10.36
C PHE A 35 15.65 -3.74 -11.75
N ASP A 36 14.51 -3.08 -11.89
CA ASP A 36 14.08 -2.47 -13.14
C ASP A 36 14.99 -1.31 -13.54
N LYS A 37 15.46 -0.53 -12.57
CA LYS A 37 16.45 0.52 -12.78
C LYS A 37 17.79 -0.07 -13.24
N ALA A 38 18.26 -1.12 -12.58
CA ALA A 38 19.49 -1.81 -12.95
C ALA A 38 19.40 -2.38 -14.38
N GLU A 39 18.29 -3.00 -14.74
CA GLU A 39 18.04 -3.51 -16.09
C GLU A 39 18.17 -2.41 -17.14
N ARG A 40 17.47 -1.29 -16.97
CA ARG A 40 17.56 -0.14 -17.89
C ARG A 40 18.96 0.43 -17.98
N GLN A 41 19.67 0.56 -16.86
CA GLN A 41 21.04 1.05 -16.85
C GLN A 41 22.00 0.11 -17.60
N ILE A 42 21.88 -1.19 -17.36
CA ILE A 42 22.71 -2.19 -18.03
C ILE A 42 22.43 -2.21 -19.54
N GLN A 43 21.16 -2.13 -19.94
CA GLN A 43 20.78 -2.04 -21.33
C GLN A 43 21.42 -0.81 -22.00
N ALA A 44 21.27 0.37 -21.42
CA ALA A 44 21.85 1.61 -21.94
C ALA A 44 23.39 1.52 -22.03
N GLN A 45 24.05 0.90 -21.07
CA GLN A 45 25.50 0.69 -21.08
C GLN A 45 25.94 -0.25 -22.22
N ILE A 46 25.18 -1.30 -22.48
CA ILE A 46 25.41 -2.23 -23.57
C ILE A 46 25.24 -1.52 -24.92
N GLU A 47 24.16 -0.78 -25.10
CA GLU A 47 23.88 -0.02 -26.32
C GLU A 47 24.97 1.02 -26.59
N ALA A 48 25.34 1.81 -25.59
CA ALA A 48 26.41 2.81 -25.69
C ALA A 48 27.78 2.17 -26.04
N TRP A 49 28.06 1.00 -25.45
CA TRP A 49 29.30 0.26 -25.73
C TRP A 49 29.37 -0.25 -27.18
N TYR A 50 28.27 -0.84 -27.69
CA TYR A 50 28.21 -1.27 -29.09
C TYR A 50 28.26 -0.07 -30.05
N ALA A 51 27.55 1.01 -29.75
CA ALA A 51 27.61 2.24 -30.56
C ALA A 51 29.04 2.83 -30.63
N ARG A 52 29.81 2.71 -29.55
CA ARG A 52 31.18 3.27 -29.50
C ARG A 52 32.23 2.39 -30.16
N TYR A 53 32.11 1.07 -30.08
CA TYR A 53 33.20 0.16 -30.46
C TYR A 53 32.89 -0.82 -31.59
N ALA A 54 31.63 -1.01 -31.94
CA ALA A 54 31.22 -1.92 -32.98
C ALA A 54 31.15 -1.22 -34.35
N SER A 55 31.53 -1.94 -35.40
CA SER A 55 31.25 -1.58 -36.79
C SER A 55 29.95 -2.24 -37.27
N ASN A 56 29.50 -1.97 -38.49
CA ASN A 56 28.30 -2.59 -39.06
C ASN A 56 28.33 -4.13 -39.08
N ASN A 57 29.51 -4.74 -39.03
CA ASN A 57 29.70 -6.18 -38.96
C ASN A 57 29.85 -6.71 -37.52
N GLY A 58 29.61 -5.89 -36.50
CA GLY A 58 29.78 -6.24 -35.11
C GLY A 58 31.14 -5.86 -34.53
N ILE A 59 31.50 -6.48 -33.41
CA ILE A 59 32.80 -6.31 -32.76
C ILE A 59 33.45 -7.67 -32.56
N THR A 60 34.72 -7.80 -32.91
CA THR A 60 35.47 -9.03 -32.66
C THR A 60 35.93 -9.10 -31.19
N LEU A 61 36.21 -10.32 -30.73
CA LEU A 61 36.76 -10.51 -29.37
C LEU A 61 38.11 -9.81 -29.19
N ALA A 62 38.93 -9.78 -30.28
CA ALA A 62 40.21 -9.07 -30.26
C ALA A 62 40.05 -7.57 -30.07
N GLU A 63 39.06 -6.96 -30.74
CA GLU A 63 38.73 -5.53 -30.56
C GLU A 63 38.14 -5.24 -29.18
N ALA A 64 37.26 -6.10 -28.69
CA ALA A 64 36.70 -5.98 -27.35
C ALA A 64 37.77 -6.09 -26.23
N ARG A 65 38.87 -6.81 -26.49
CA ARG A 65 40.02 -6.94 -25.58
C ARG A 65 41.05 -5.84 -25.75
N LYS A 66 40.90 -4.92 -26.71
CA LYS A 66 41.81 -3.76 -26.81
C LYS A 66 41.75 -2.95 -25.53
N GLN A 67 42.92 -2.46 -25.11
CA GLN A 67 43.03 -1.58 -23.95
C GLN A 67 42.30 -0.26 -24.20
N LEU A 68 41.74 0.32 -23.16
CA LEU A 68 41.21 1.67 -23.22
C LEU A 68 42.31 2.67 -23.56
N SER A 69 42.01 3.67 -24.36
CA SER A 69 42.87 4.84 -24.53
C SER A 69 43.00 5.61 -23.20
N ALA A 70 43.97 6.50 -23.10
CA ALA A 70 44.18 7.31 -21.91
C ALA A 70 42.93 8.15 -21.55
N ALA A 71 42.20 8.66 -22.55
CA ALA A 71 40.97 9.42 -22.32
C ALA A 71 39.82 8.53 -21.79
N GLU A 72 39.63 7.35 -22.39
CA GLU A 72 38.63 6.38 -21.99
C GLU A 72 38.91 5.81 -20.59
N LEU A 73 40.17 5.59 -20.26
CA LEU A 73 40.59 5.13 -18.93
C LEU A 73 40.30 6.20 -17.88
N LYS A 74 40.56 7.47 -18.18
CA LYS A 74 40.23 8.59 -17.27
C LYS A 74 38.75 8.73 -17.06
N GLU A 75 37.93 8.56 -18.09
CA GLU A 75 36.47 8.53 -18.00
C GLU A 75 36.01 7.39 -17.06
N LEU A 76 36.50 6.17 -17.27
CA LEU A 76 36.18 5.02 -16.44
C LEU A 76 36.61 5.23 -14.98
N GLN A 77 37.79 5.79 -14.74
CA GLN A 77 38.30 6.07 -13.40
C GLN A 77 37.44 7.11 -12.68
N TRP A 78 36.91 8.10 -13.41
CA TRP A 78 35.96 9.06 -12.86
C TRP A 78 34.66 8.37 -12.46
N ASP A 79 34.06 7.55 -13.33
CA ASP A 79 32.87 6.74 -13.01
C ASP A 79 33.11 5.87 -11.77
N VAL A 80 34.24 5.20 -11.70
CA VAL A 80 34.63 4.34 -10.58
C VAL A 80 34.75 5.12 -9.27
N GLN A 81 35.29 6.34 -9.29
CA GLN A 81 35.35 7.21 -8.10
C GLN A 81 33.95 7.63 -7.63
N GLU A 82 33.05 7.95 -8.54
CA GLU A 82 31.65 8.23 -8.20
C GLU A 82 30.98 6.99 -7.57
N TYR A 83 31.25 5.78 -8.10
CA TYR A 83 30.74 4.53 -7.52
C TYR A 83 31.31 4.25 -6.13
N ILE A 84 32.60 4.53 -5.89
CA ILE A 84 33.23 4.39 -4.58
C ILE A 84 32.57 5.33 -3.56
N LYS A 85 32.38 6.59 -3.94
CA LYS A 85 31.68 7.57 -3.11
C LYS A 85 30.26 7.11 -2.77
N TYR A 86 29.49 6.71 -3.77
CA TYR A 86 28.14 6.18 -3.55
C TYR A 86 28.16 4.96 -2.61
N GLY A 87 29.09 4.04 -2.80
CA GLY A 87 29.21 2.85 -1.96
C GLY A 87 29.58 3.16 -0.51
N GLN A 88 30.40 4.18 -0.25
CA GLN A 88 30.72 4.64 1.09
C GLN A 88 29.52 5.27 1.79
N GLU A 89 28.75 6.08 1.06
CA GLU A 89 27.54 6.75 1.57
C GLU A 89 26.38 5.76 1.85
N ASN A 90 26.32 4.64 1.14
CA ASN A 90 25.22 3.65 1.21
C ASN A 90 25.64 2.31 1.84
N ALA A 91 26.77 2.25 2.52
CA ALA A 91 27.30 1.06 3.22
C ALA A 91 27.31 -0.22 2.36
N MET A 92 27.65 -0.11 1.08
CA MET A 92 27.65 -1.22 0.14
C MET A 92 28.70 -2.29 0.44
N ASN A 93 28.60 -3.43 -0.24
CA ASN A 93 29.46 -4.59 -0.08
C ASN A 93 30.96 -4.22 -0.07
N GLN A 94 31.64 -4.49 1.01
CA GLN A 94 33.07 -4.21 1.24
C GLN A 94 33.96 -4.88 0.20
N GLN A 95 33.62 -6.07 -0.28
CA GLN A 95 34.38 -6.77 -1.31
C GLN A 95 34.29 -6.03 -2.65
N TRP A 96 33.10 -5.58 -3.03
CA TRP A 96 32.90 -4.80 -4.24
C TRP A 96 33.62 -3.46 -4.16
N MET A 97 33.60 -2.80 -3.00
CA MET A 97 34.36 -1.56 -2.78
C MET A 97 35.85 -1.76 -3.05
N LYS A 98 36.45 -2.85 -2.55
CA LYS A 98 37.85 -3.21 -2.83
C LYS A 98 38.10 -3.50 -4.31
N GLU A 99 37.16 -4.15 -4.99
CA GLU A 99 37.23 -4.39 -6.44
C GLU A 99 37.22 -3.07 -7.22
N LEU A 100 36.40 -2.11 -6.84
CA LEU A 100 36.36 -0.76 -7.42
C LEU A 100 37.65 0.02 -7.16
N GLU A 101 38.17 0.00 -5.93
CA GLU A 101 39.44 0.62 -5.57
C GLU A 101 40.59 0.04 -6.41
N ASN A 102 40.65 -1.29 -6.54
CA ASN A 102 41.62 -1.96 -7.40
C ASN A 102 41.46 -1.59 -8.88
N ALA A 103 40.20 -1.47 -9.36
CA ALA A 103 39.93 -1.05 -10.73
C ALA A 103 40.37 0.40 -10.99
N SER A 104 40.15 1.30 -10.03
CA SER A 104 40.57 2.71 -10.13
C SER A 104 42.11 2.88 -10.23
N ALA A 105 42.84 1.97 -9.63
CA ALA A 105 44.32 1.99 -9.63
C ALA A 105 44.92 1.32 -10.89
N ARG A 106 44.12 0.63 -11.72
CA ARG A 106 44.65 -0.06 -12.90
C ARG A 106 44.90 0.90 -14.07
N PHE A 107 46.04 0.75 -14.71
CA PHE A 107 46.43 1.48 -15.94
C PHE A 107 46.07 0.73 -17.23
N HIS A 108 45.73 -0.55 -17.13
CA HIS A 108 45.41 -1.41 -18.28
C HIS A 108 44.08 -2.11 -18.03
N ILE A 109 43.03 -1.58 -18.62
CA ILE A 109 41.68 -2.17 -18.61
C ILE A 109 41.22 -2.30 -20.06
N SER A 110 40.72 -3.48 -20.44
CA SER A 110 40.16 -3.68 -21.75
C SER A 110 38.74 -3.10 -21.85
N ARG A 111 38.30 -2.83 -23.10
CA ARG A 111 36.93 -2.34 -23.40
C ARG A 111 35.85 -3.25 -22.80
N LEU A 112 36.07 -4.57 -22.90
CA LEU A 112 35.12 -5.55 -22.36
C LEU A 112 35.11 -5.58 -20.82
N GLU A 113 36.28 -5.45 -20.19
CA GLU A 113 36.35 -5.35 -18.72
C GLU A 113 35.67 -4.09 -18.19
N ALA A 114 35.83 -2.96 -18.90
CA ALA A 114 35.11 -1.72 -18.54
C ALA A 114 33.58 -1.88 -18.61
N LEU A 115 33.06 -2.55 -19.65
CA LEU A 115 31.63 -2.86 -19.76
C LEU A 115 31.17 -3.75 -18.60
N LYS A 116 31.91 -4.82 -18.33
CA LYS A 116 31.59 -5.75 -17.22
C LYS A 116 31.55 -5.04 -15.86
N LEU A 117 32.51 -4.14 -15.62
CA LEU A 117 32.59 -3.39 -14.37
C LEU A 117 31.40 -2.44 -14.20
N ARG A 118 31.05 -1.69 -15.24
CA ARG A 118 29.87 -0.79 -15.23
C ARG A 118 28.56 -1.55 -15.02
N THR A 119 28.36 -2.65 -15.73
CA THR A 119 27.13 -3.45 -15.61
C THR A 119 27.04 -4.15 -14.26
N GLN A 120 28.16 -4.62 -13.70
CA GLN A 120 28.19 -5.18 -12.35
C GLN A 120 27.80 -4.16 -11.30
N GLN A 121 28.25 -2.90 -11.40
CA GLN A 121 27.87 -1.84 -10.48
C GLN A 121 26.35 -1.67 -10.37
N SER A 122 25.63 -1.70 -11.48
CA SER A 122 24.17 -1.59 -11.46
C SER A 122 23.51 -2.74 -10.71
N LEU A 123 24.06 -3.96 -10.81
CA LEU A 123 23.58 -5.11 -10.04
C LEU A 123 23.95 -5.03 -8.56
N GLU A 124 25.16 -4.55 -8.22
CA GLU A 124 25.58 -4.36 -6.83
C GLU A 124 24.64 -3.40 -6.10
N VAL A 125 24.22 -2.31 -6.75
CA VAL A 125 23.24 -1.36 -6.20
C VAL A 125 21.86 -2.02 -6.00
N ALA A 126 21.37 -2.78 -6.99
CA ALA A 126 20.06 -3.43 -6.88
C ALA A 126 20.01 -4.46 -5.75
N PHE A 127 21.01 -5.34 -5.66
CA PHE A 127 21.09 -6.34 -4.61
C PHE A 127 21.45 -5.75 -3.23
N GLY A 128 22.19 -4.63 -3.19
CA GLY A 128 22.41 -3.87 -1.98
C GLY A 128 21.10 -3.32 -1.41
N ASN A 129 20.27 -2.71 -2.27
CA ASN A 129 18.94 -2.23 -1.88
C ASN A 129 18.02 -3.38 -1.40
N GLU A 130 18.09 -4.56 -2.03
CA GLU A 130 17.38 -5.75 -1.57
C GLU A 130 17.80 -6.13 -0.14
N LEU A 131 19.10 -6.16 0.11
CA LEU A 131 19.64 -6.53 1.42
C LEU A 131 19.24 -5.54 2.50
N ASP A 132 19.38 -4.24 2.25
CA ASP A 132 19.04 -3.17 3.19
C ASP A 132 17.52 -3.18 3.49
N SER A 133 16.70 -3.39 2.48
CA SER A 133 15.24 -3.50 2.63
C SER A 133 14.86 -4.72 3.47
N LEU A 134 15.50 -5.88 3.24
CA LEU A 134 15.32 -7.08 4.04
C LEU A 134 15.76 -6.87 5.49
N ASP A 135 16.95 -6.30 5.73
CA ASP A 135 17.45 -6.04 7.08
C ASP A 135 16.51 -5.11 7.87
N GLY A 136 16.04 -4.04 7.24
CA GLY A 136 15.04 -3.14 7.82
C GLY A 136 13.71 -3.84 8.11
N MET A 137 13.23 -4.66 7.19
CA MET A 137 12.00 -5.43 7.33
C MET A 137 12.08 -6.42 8.50
N VAL A 138 13.12 -7.25 8.56
CA VAL A 138 13.21 -8.30 9.59
C VAL A 138 13.29 -7.72 11.00
N LYS A 139 14.02 -6.60 11.17
CA LYS A 139 14.10 -5.88 12.46
C LYS A 139 12.73 -5.36 12.89
N ARG A 140 12.03 -4.69 11.99
CA ARG A 140 10.73 -4.10 12.27
C ARG A 140 9.67 -5.17 12.53
N LEU A 141 9.64 -6.23 11.73
CA LEU A 141 8.69 -7.32 11.90
C LEU A 141 8.90 -8.07 13.21
N TYR A 142 10.15 -8.33 13.60
CA TYR A 142 10.41 -8.96 14.88
C TYR A 142 9.93 -8.12 16.06
N GLN A 143 10.29 -6.82 16.08
CA GLN A 143 9.87 -5.91 17.15
C GLN A 143 8.35 -5.77 17.21
N SER A 144 7.73 -5.50 16.07
CA SER A 144 6.28 -5.37 15.96
C SER A 144 5.57 -6.68 16.35
N GLY A 145 6.03 -7.81 15.80
CA GLY A 145 5.45 -9.13 16.08
C GLY A 145 5.52 -9.52 17.54
N TYR A 146 6.66 -9.30 18.18
CA TYR A 146 6.84 -9.56 19.61
C TYR A 146 5.89 -8.73 20.48
N TYR A 147 5.89 -7.40 20.32
CA TYR A 147 5.05 -6.53 21.15
C TYR A 147 3.56 -6.72 20.90
N HIS A 148 3.14 -6.92 19.65
CA HIS A 148 1.74 -7.21 19.34
C HIS A 148 1.29 -8.57 19.87
N THR A 149 2.14 -9.58 19.80
CA THR A 149 1.88 -10.89 20.41
C THR A 149 1.70 -10.76 21.92
N CYS A 150 2.62 -10.09 22.61
CA CYS A 150 2.50 -9.82 24.04
C CYS A 150 1.22 -9.06 24.36
N PHE A 151 0.90 -8.02 23.61
CA PHE A 151 -0.33 -7.23 23.81
C PHE A 151 -1.61 -8.09 23.66
N GLU A 152 -1.69 -8.90 22.59
CA GLU A 152 -2.89 -9.70 22.36
C GLU A 152 -3.07 -10.78 23.42
N VAL A 153 -2.00 -11.42 23.87
CA VAL A 153 -2.05 -12.42 24.97
C VAL A 153 -2.49 -11.75 26.27
N GLN A 154 -1.86 -10.64 26.68
CA GLN A 154 -2.23 -9.89 27.88
C GLN A 154 -3.68 -9.41 27.83
N LYS A 155 -4.11 -8.86 26.70
CA LYS A 155 -5.49 -8.43 26.48
C LYS A 155 -6.48 -9.59 26.58
N GLY A 156 -6.13 -10.76 26.09
CA GLY A 156 -6.96 -11.95 26.18
C GLY A 156 -7.22 -12.40 27.60
N PHE A 157 -6.22 -12.30 28.47
CA PHE A 157 -6.32 -12.64 29.89
C PHE A 157 -6.72 -11.48 30.78
N ASN A 158 -6.79 -10.25 30.24
CA ASN A 158 -7.01 -9.01 31.01
C ASN A 158 -5.99 -8.84 32.15
N ILE A 159 -4.72 -9.17 31.88
CA ILE A 159 -3.59 -9.10 32.80
C ILE A 159 -2.54 -8.19 32.17
N GLY A 160 -1.97 -7.26 32.93
CA GLY A 160 -0.80 -6.48 32.52
C GLY A 160 0.46 -7.09 33.13
N TRP A 161 1.39 -7.54 32.30
CA TRP A 161 2.75 -7.89 32.71
C TRP A 161 3.71 -6.79 32.25
N GLU A 162 4.73 -6.54 33.05
CA GLU A 162 5.85 -5.70 32.61
C GLU A 162 6.63 -6.44 31.53
N ILE A 163 6.64 -5.85 30.33
CA ILE A 163 7.42 -6.37 29.21
C ILE A 163 8.66 -5.50 29.08
N GLY A 164 9.82 -6.13 29.19
CA GLY A 164 11.11 -5.46 28.95
C GLY A 164 11.27 -4.97 27.52
N GLN A 165 12.16 -4.02 27.32
CA GLN A 165 12.59 -3.65 25.95
C GLN A 165 13.33 -4.83 25.31
N ILE A 166 13.11 -5.02 24.00
CA ILE A 166 13.83 -6.04 23.24
C ILE A 166 15.33 -5.68 23.26
N ASP A 167 16.15 -6.61 23.74
CA ASP A 167 17.61 -6.46 23.67
C ASP A 167 18.06 -6.56 22.20
N GLU A 168 18.75 -5.53 21.71
CA GLU A 168 19.29 -5.51 20.36
C GLU A 168 20.21 -6.72 20.08
N ARG A 169 20.89 -7.25 21.09
CA ARG A 169 21.70 -8.47 20.95
C ARG A 169 20.82 -9.71 20.70
N LYS A 170 19.66 -9.80 21.36
CA LYS A 170 18.68 -10.87 21.14
C LYS A 170 18.17 -10.80 19.70
N LEU A 171 17.82 -9.60 19.24
CA LEU A 171 17.37 -9.33 17.88
C LEU A 171 18.44 -9.72 16.84
N GLN A 172 19.67 -9.26 16.99
CA GLN A 172 20.77 -9.61 16.10
C GLN A 172 21.06 -11.11 16.07
N LYS A 173 20.94 -11.80 17.20
CA LYS A 173 21.11 -13.25 17.28
C LYS A 173 20.02 -14.00 16.51
N VAL A 174 18.78 -13.54 16.52
CA VAL A 174 17.69 -14.14 15.75
C VAL A 174 17.92 -13.90 14.25
N ILE A 175 18.23 -12.66 13.84
CA ILE A 175 18.43 -12.27 12.44
C ILE A 175 19.63 -12.97 11.80
N SER A 176 20.74 -13.13 12.55
CA SER A 176 21.98 -13.71 12.04
C SER A 176 22.00 -15.26 12.10
N LYS A 177 20.99 -15.88 12.72
CA LYS A 177 20.95 -17.34 12.85
C LYS A 177 20.31 -17.97 11.60
N PRO A 178 21.04 -18.86 10.88
CA PRO A 178 20.43 -19.66 9.84
C PRO A 178 19.33 -20.54 10.43
N TRP A 179 18.12 -20.44 9.87
CA TRP A 179 16.96 -21.25 10.30
C TRP A 179 16.65 -22.41 9.35
N ALA A 180 17.02 -22.26 8.08
CA ALA A 180 16.79 -23.28 7.07
C ALA A 180 17.89 -24.35 7.10
N ALA A 181 17.54 -25.56 6.64
CA ALA A 181 18.40 -26.75 6.66
C ALA A 181 19.73 -26.60 5.90
N ASP A 182 19.82 -25.65 4.96
CA ASP A 182 21.04 -25.39 4.17
C ASP A 182 22.06 -24.51 4.92
N GLY A 183 21.76 -24.07 6.14
CA GLY A 183 22.64 -23.28 6.98
C GLY A 183 22.95 -21.88 6.47
N LYS A 184 22.14 -21.32 5.54
CA LYS A 184 22.34 -19.97 4.97
C LYS A 184 21.39 -18.94 5.57
N THR A 185 21.91 -17.74 5.77
CA THR A 185 21.13 -16.55 6.12
C THR A 185 20.50 -15.93 4.86
N PHE A 186 19.58 -14.99 5.04
CA PHE A 186 19.06 -14.21 3.90
C PHE A 186 20.15 -13.43 3.18
N SER A 187 21.10 -12.87 3.93
CA SER A 187 22.25 -12.16 3.38
C SER A 187 23.09 -13.06 2.46
N ASP A 188 23.39 -14.29 2.90
CA ASP A 188 24.12 -15.27 2.06
C ASP A 188 23.38 -15.57 0.75
N ARG A 189 22.05 -15.67 0.81
CA ARG A 189 21.18 -15.92 -0.35
C ARG A 189 21.18 -14.75 -1.34
N VAL A 190 21.08 -13.52 -0.85
CA VAL A 190 21.12 -12.29 -1.67
C VAL A 190 22.46 -12.22 -2.40
N TRP A 191 23.60 -12.38 -1.67
CA TRP A 191 24.92 -12.33 -2.28
C TRP A 191 25.21 -13.49 -3.23
N GLN A 192 24.68 -14.67 -2.95
CA GLN A 192 24.79 -15.80 -3.88
C GLN A 192 23.99 -15.52 -5.18
N SER A 193 22.76 -15.01 -5.08
CA SER A 193 21.94 -14.64 -6.24
C SER A 193 22.62 -13.57 -7.07
N LYS A 194 23.17 -12.53 -6.45
CA LYS A 194 23.96 -11.48 -7.08
C LYS A 194 25.15 -12.07 -7.85
N THR A 195 25.96 -12.86 -7.18
CA THR A 195 27.19 -13.45 -7.77
C THR A 195 26.86 -14.31 -8.98
N THR A 196 25.79 -15.11 -8.87
CA THR A 196 25.29 -15.92 -9.98
C THR A 196 24.88 -15.04 -11.17
N MET A 197 24.05 -14.03 -10.93
CA MET A 197 23.57 -13.13 -11.98
C MET A 197 24.70 -12.36 -12.67
N VAL A 198 25.66 -11.84 -11.91
CA VAL A 198 26.84 -11.14 -12.44
C VAL A 198 27.67 -12.06 -13.34
N ASN A 199 27.99 -13.26 -12.86
CA ASN A 199 28.78 -14.22 -13.62
C ASN A 199 28.09 -14.64 -14.92
N GLU A 200 26.80 -14.93 -14.86
CA GLU A 200 26.01 -15.31 -16.03
C GLU A 200 25.89 -14.17 -17.04
N LEU A 201 25.69 -12.93 -16.59
CA LEU A 201 25.68 -11.76 -17.44
C LEU A 201 27.03 -11.56 -18.14
N HIS A 202 28.14 -11.64 -17.40
CA HIS A 202 29.48 -11.51 -17.93
C HIS A 202 29.82 -12.61 -18.93
N GLN A 203 29.36 -13.85 -18.69
CA GLN A 203 29.52 -14.96 -19.67
C GLN A 203 28.70 -14.71 -20.92
N GLN A 204 27.45 -14.25 -20.78
CA GLN A 204 26.60 -13.96 -21.92
C GLN A 204 27.17 -12.82 -22.79
N MET A 205 27.67 -11.74 -22.17
CA MET A 205 28.37 -10.67 -22.89
C MET A 205 29.55 -11.21 -23.72
N THR A 206 30.41 -12.00 -23.08
CA THR A 206 31.57 -12.60 -23.75
C THR A 206 31.15 -13.53 -24.87
N ARG A 207 30.15 -14.37 -24.67
CA ARG A 207 29.62 -15.31 -25.68
C ARG A 207 29.04 -14.57 -26.88
N THR A 208 28.25 -13.51 -26.65
CA THR A 208 27.65 -12.72 -27.74
C THR A 208 28.69 -12.04 -28.59
N ILE A 209 29.79 -11.54 -28.00
CA ILE A 209 30.94 -10.96 -28.71
C ILE A 209 31.69 -12.03 -29.51
N ILE A 210 31.91 -13.21 -28.94
CA ILE A 210 32.57 -14.34 -29.67
C ILE A 210 31.77 -14.75 -30.90
N GLN A 211 30.43 -14.69 -30.83
CA GLN A 211 29.56 -15.02 -31.97
C GLN A 211 29.64 -14.01 -33.11
N GLY A 212 30.23 -12.84 -32.90
CA GLY A 212 30.42 -11.83 -33.95
C GLY A 212 29.13 -11.30 -34.58
N LYS A 213 28.04 -11.24 -33.81
CA LYS A 213 26.73 -10.77 -34.27
C LYS A 213 26.78 -9.28 -34.64
N ALA A 214 25.93 -8.89 -35.60
CA ALA A 214 25.69 -7.47 -35.88
C ALA A 214 25.21 -6.75 -34.60
N PRO A 215 25.53 -5.45 -34.41
CA PRO A 215 25.24 -4.71 -33.19
C PRO A 215 23.79 -4.83 -32.75
N ASP A 216 22.84 -4.61 -33.65
CA ASP A 216 21.39 -4.67 -33.32
C ASP A 216 20.95 -6.06 -32.87
N GLU A 217 21.46 -7.11 -33.51
CA GLU A 217 21.16 -8.50 -33.13
C GLU A 217 21.80 -8.85 -31.78
N ALA A 218 23.02 -8.39 -31.54
CA ALA A 218 23.75 -8.59 -30.31
C ALA A 218 23.03 -7.89 -29.12
N ILE A 219 22.68 -6.62 -29.31
CA ILE A 219 21.93 -5.82 -28.30
C ILE A 219 20.61 -6.49 -28.03
N LYS A 220 19.80 -6.81 -29.05
CA LYS A 220 18.49 -7.48 -28.86
C LYS A 220 18.62 -8.81 -28.11
N SER A 221 19.63 -9.61 -28.43
CA SER A 221 19.88 -10.88 -27.75
C SER A 221 20.25 -10.70 -26.29
N MET A 222 21.08 -9.71 -25.99
CA MET A 222 21.50 -9.40 -24.62
C MET A 222 20.37 -8.78 -23.79
N THR A 223 19.61 -7.86 -24.39
CA THR A 223 18.43 -7.27 -23.73
C THR A 223 17.42 -8.35 -23.33
N LYS A 224 17.06 -9.25 -24.25
CA LYS A 224 16.16 -10.37 -23.95
C LYS A 224 16.70 -11.28 -22.84
N TYR A 225 18.00 -11.56 -22.86
CA TYR A 225 18.65 -12.35 -21.81
C TYR A 225 18.58 -11.65 -20.46
N LEU A 226 18.91 -10.34 -20.42
CA LEU A 226 18.86 -9.53 -19.22
C LEU A 226 17.45 -9.45 -18.62
N GLN A 227 16.43 -9.18 -19.44
CA GLN A 227 15.02 -9.15 -19.02
C GLN A 227 14.59 -10.45 -18.33
N ASN A 228 14.95 -11.61 -18.90
CA ASN A 228 14.66 -12.89 -18.29
C ASN A 228 15.37 -13.08 -16.93
N LYS A 229 16.62 -12.62 -16.81
CA LYS A 229 17.39 -12.71 -15.57
C LYS A 229 16.86 -11.76 -14.51
N THR A 230 16.49 -10.54 -14.87
CA THR A 230 15.85 -9.57 -13.96
C THR A 230 14.52 -10.10 -13.46
N LYS A 231 13.69 -10.67 -14.34
CA LYS A 231 12.43 -11.32 -13.92
C LYS A 231 12.66 -12.43 -12.88
N ASN A 232 13.66 -13.29 -13.13
CA ASN A 232 14.00 -14.35 -12.19
C ASN A 232 14.57 -13.81 -10.88
N ALA A 233 15.39 -12.74 -10.92
CA ALA A 233 15.93 -12.10 -9.72
C ALA A 233 14.81 -11.50 -8.87
N LYS A 234 13.86 -10.78 -9.47
CA LYS A 234 12.68 -10.25 -8.77
C LYS A 234 11.83 -11.36 -8.14
N TYR A 235 11.56 -12.43 -8.88
CA TYR A 235 10.84 -13.59 -8.33
C TYR A 235 11.57 -14.20 -7.12
N ASN A 236 12.90 -14.36 -7.20
CA ASN A 236 13.69 -14.89 -6.11
C ASN A 236 13.73 -13.94 -4.90
N ALA A 237 13.80 -12.63 -5.13
CA ALA A 237 13.71 -11.62 -4.09
C ALA A 237 12.36 -11.67 -3.38
N GLY A 238 11.24 -11.72 -4.12
CA GLY A 238 9.91 -11.88 -3.53
C GLY A 238 9.77 -13.15 -2.70
N ARG A 239 10.26 -14.27 -3.23
CA ARG A 239 10.29 -15.54 -2.50
C ARG A 239 11.09 -15.44 -1.20
N LEU A 240 12.25 -14.78 -1.23
CA LEU A 240 13.08 -14.61 -0.05
C LEU A 240 12.40 -13.71 0.97
N VAL A 241 11.93 -12.52 0.56
CA VAL A 241 11.22 -11.56 1.41
C VAL A 241 10.07 -12.23 2.16
N MET A 242 9.18 -12.94 1.45
CA MET A 242 7.99 -13.54 2.05
C MET A 242 8.32 -14.73 2.95
N THR A 243 9.38 -15.48 2.65
CA THR A 243 9.80 -16.60 3.48
C THR A 243 10.50 -16.14 4.76
N GLU A 244 11.35 -15.11 4.68
CA GLU A 244 11.98 -14.50 5.86
C GLU A 244 10.95 -13.76 6.72
N GLN A 245 9.94 -13.11 6.13
CA GLN A 245 8.82 -12.53 6.86
C GLN A 245 8.14 -13.59 7.73
N ALA A 246 7.77 -14.73 7.15
CA ALA A 246 7.10 -15.81 7.88
C ALA A 246 7.98 -16.39 9.00
N PHE A 247 9.29 -16.53 8.77
CA PHE A 247 10.22 -16.99 9.79
C PHE A 247 10.35 -15.99 10.95
N ILE A 248 10.54 -14.71 10.65
CA ILE A 248 10.70 -13.66 11.67
C ILE A 248 9.43 -13.48 12.48
N SER A 249 8.26 -13.55 11.84
CA SER A 249 6.96 -13.55 12.50
C SER A 249 6.85 -14.70 13.52
N SER A 250 7.17 -15.90 13.08
CA SER A 250 7.17 -17.09 13.92
C SER A 250 8.17 -17.01 15.09
N ALA A 251 9.38 -16.48 14.84
CA ALA A 251 10.40 -16.30 15.87
C ALA A 251 9.98 -15.28 16.93
N ALA A 252 9.37 -14.16 16.50
CA ALA A 252 8.85 -13.14 17.40
C ALA A 252 7.71 -13.68 18.28
N GLN A 253 6.80 -14.46 17.70
CA GLN A 253 5.73 -15.14 18.46
C GLN A 253 6.30 -16.12 19.47
N LYS A 254 7.26 -16.95 19.06
CA LYS A 254 7.95 -17.89 19.96
C LYS A 254 8.53 -17.19 21.19
N ASP A 255 9.28 -16.10 20.95
CA ASP A 255 9.92 -15.38 22.05
C ASP A 255 8.89 -14.72 22.97
N ALA A 256 7.81 -14.15 22.40
CA ALA A 256 6.72 -13.58 23.18
C ALA A 256 5.96 -14.63 23.99
N PHE A 257 5.69 -15.80 23.42
CA PHE A 257 5.03 -16.91 24.11
C PHE A 257 5.88 -17.44 25.27
N ASN A 258 7.20 -17.57 25.07
CA ASN A 258 8.13 -17.95 26.14
C ASN A 258 8.18 -16.92 27.27
N ASP A 259 8.22 -15.62 26.94
CA ASP A 259 8.28 -14.54 27.93
C ASP A 259 6.94 -14.37 28.69
N LEU A 260 5.86 -14.96 28.18
CA LEU A 260 4.51 -14.97 28.79
C LEU A 260 4.11 -16.33 29.37
N ASP A 261 5.06 -17.25 29.51
CA ASP A 261 4.84 -18.60 30.07
C ASP A 261 3.70 -19.39 29.38
N VAL A 262 3.55 -19.22 28.06
CA VAL A 262 2.65 -20.05 27.25
C VAL A 262 3.24 -21.45 27.13
N GLU A 263 2.49 -22.47 27.54
CA GLU A 263 2.99 -23.86 27.59
C GLU A 263 2.89 -24.58 26.26
N GLU A 264 1.82 -24.32 25.49
CA GLU A 264 1.52 -24.95 24.22
C GLU A 264 1.07 -23.94 23.16
N PHE A 265 1.30 -24.25 21.90
CA PHE A 265 0.85 -23.47 20.75
C PHE A 265 0.13 -24.34 19.74
N GLU A 266 -0.82 -23.78 19.01
CA GLU A 266 -1.58 -24.41 17.93
C GLU A 266 -1.16 -23.79 16.59
N ILE A 267 -1.12 -24.62 15.54
CA ILE A 267 -0.86 -24.19 14.16
C ILE A 267 -2.18 -23.75 13.52
N VAL A 268 -2.16 -22.59 12.90
CA VAL A 268 -3.28 -22.04 12.14
C VAL A 268 -2.84 -21.80 10.70
N ALA A 269 -3.33 -22.64 9.79
CA ALA A 269 -3.08 -22.46 8.37
C ALA A 269 -4.04 -21.41 7.77
N THR A 270 -3.61 -20.74 6.71
CA THR A 270 -4.51 -19.94 5.89
C THR A 270 -5.43 -20.89 5.11
N LEU A 271 -6.74 -20.71 5.22
CA LEU A 271 -7.71 -21.52 4.47
C LEU A 271 -7.98 -20.90 3.11
N ASP A 272 -7.30 -21.39 2.07
CA ASP A 272 -7.54 -21.02 0.67
C ASP A 272 -7.03 -22.13 -0.28
N SER A 273 -7.31 -22.00 -1.58
CA SER A 273 -6.91 -22.96 -2.62
C SER A 273 -5.39 -23.09 -2.79
N HIS A 274 -4.60 -22.14 -2.29
CA HIS A 274 -3.14 -22.11 -2.40
C HIS A 274 -2.43 -22.69 -1.18
N THR A 275 -3.17 -23.18 -0.18
CA THR A 275 -2.58 -23.78 1.02
C THR A 275 -1.91 -25.10 0.66
N SER A 276 -0.64 -25.22 1.00
CA SER A 276 0.16 -26.42 0.71
C SER A 276 -0.28 -27.63 1.56
N ASP A 277 -0.01 -28.84 1.07
CA ASP A 277 -0.37 -30.08 1.76
C ASP A 277 0.19 -30.13 3.18
N ILE A 278 1.45 -29.73 3.38
CA ILE A 278 2.05 -29.72 4.72
C ILE A 278 1.32 -28.74 5.66
N CYS A 279 0.89 -27.57 5.18
CA CYS A 279 0.12 -26.63 6.00
C CYS A 279 -1.28 -27.16 6.31
N ARG A 280 -1.91 -27.87 5.35
CA ARG A 280 -3.20 -28.54 5.52
C ARG A 280 -3.12 -29.62 6.62
N GLU A 281 -2.06 -30.42 6.60
CA GLU A 281 -1.84 -31.48 7.58
C GLU A 281 -1.50 -30.95 8.98
N MET A 282 -0.87 -29.77 9.05
CA MET A 282 -0.46 -29.16 10.32
C MET A 282 -1.56 -28.33 10.97
N ASP A 283 -2.59 -27.95 10.22
CA ASP A 283 -3.68 -27.08 10.69
C ASP A 283 -4.41 -27.69 11.89
N GLY A 284 -4.57 -26.91 12.95
CA GLY A 284 -5.22 -27.33 14.19
C GLY A 284 -4.38 -28.25 15.09
N LYS A 285 -3.16 -28.65 14.70
CA LYS A 285 -2.27 -29.39 15.59
C LYS A 285 -1.64 -28.45 16.62
N HIS A 286 -1.57 -28.90 17.87
CA HIS A 286 -0.89 -28.18 18.94
C HIS A 286 0.34 -28.93 19.44
N PHE A 287 1.32 -28.20 19.94
CA PHE A 287 2.60 -28.71 20.39
C PHE A 287 3.06 -27.94 21.63
N PRO A 288 3.81 -28.59 22.55
CA PRO A 288 4.46 -27.87 23.65
C PRO A 288 5.54 -26.92 23.14
N MET A 289 5.70 -25.78 23.81
CA MET A 289 6.65 -24.72 23.42
C MET A 289 8.11 -25.21 23.30
N LYS A 290 8.51 -26.24 24.07
CA LYS A 290 9.85 -26.86 23.98
C LYS A 290 10.12 -27.47 22.60
N ASP A 291 9.07 -27.87 21.88
CA ASP A 291 9.14 -28.51 20.57
C ASP A 291 8.96 -27.51 19.42
N PHE A 292 8.93 -26.21 19.69
CA PHE A 292 8.77 -25.15 18.69
C PHE A 292 10.00 -25.08 17.77
N GLN A 293 9.89 -25.66 16.59
CA GLN A 293 10.96 -25.75 15.60
C GLN A 293 10.42 -25.33 14.22
N PRO A 294 10.88 -24.16 13.69
CA PRO A 294 10.54 -23.74 12.33
C PRO A 294 10.86 -24.83 11.29
N GLY A 295 9.93 -25.05 10.37
CA GLY A 295 10.06 -26.07 9.33
C GLY A 295 9.64 -27.48 9.73
N VAL A 296 9.38 -27.74 11.03
CA VAL A 296 9.01 -29.06 11.57
C VAL A 296 7.69 -29.00 12.31
N THR A 297 7.64 -28.28 13.43
CA THR A 297 6.46 -28.13 14.29
C THR A 297 5.89 -26.72 14.27
N ALA A 298 6.60 -25.75 13.66
CA ALA A 298 6.18 -24.35 13.56
C ALA A 298 6.47 -23.78 12.17
N PRO A 299 5.71 -22.77 11.71
CA PRO A 299 5.97 -22.07 10.46
C PRO A 299 7.35 -21.38 10.46
N PRO A 300 7.93 -21.10 9.25
CA PRO A 300 7.44 -21.49 7.94
C PRO A 300 7.76 -22.95 7.62
N PHE A 301 6.79 -23.69 7.08
CA PHE A 301 6.98 -25.09 6.65
C PHE A 301 7.55 -25.19 5.23
N HIS A 302 7.37 -24.18 4.41
CA HIS A 302 7.81 -24.09 3.01
C HIS A 302 8.02 -22.62 2.60
N VAL A 303 8.57 -22.40 1.43
CA VAL A 303 8.65 -21.06 0.83
C VAL A 303 7.25 -20.49 0.60
N TRP A 304 7.05 -19.19 0.82
CA TRP A 304 5.74 -18.52 0.75
C TRP A 304 4.73 -19.03 1.80
N CYS A 305 5.19 -19.58 2.91
CA CYS A 305 4.30 -20.04 3.97
C CYS A 305 3.52 -18.87 4.57
N ARG A 306 2.20 -19.06 4.79
CA ARG A 306 1.27 -18.09 5.38
C ARG A 306 0.58 -18.59 6.64
N SER A 307 1.05 -19.72 7.16
CA SER A 307 0.58 -20.26 8.44
C SER A 307 1.18 -19.49 9.59
N THR A 308 0.45 -19.39 10.69
CA THR A 308 0.88 -18.75 11.93
C THR A 308 0.71 -19.69 13.13
N THR A 309 1.15 -19.26 14.30
CA THR A 309 0.91 -19.95 15.56
C THR A 309 0.01 -19.12 16.47
N VAL A 310 -0.77 -19.78 17.31
CA VAL A 310 -1.58 -19.15 18.36
C VAL A 310 -1.31 -19.83 19.69
N PRO A 311 -1.45 -19.15 20.84
CA PRO A 311 -1.32 -19.81 22.12
C PRO A 311 -2.46 -20.80 22.29
N TYR A 312 -2.13 -22.05 22.70
CA TYR A 312 -3.11 -23.09 22.98
C TYR A 312 -3.30 -23.25 24.49
N PHE A 313 -4.54 -23.31 24.89
CA PHE A 313 -4.93 -23.54 26.27
C PHE A 313 -5.99 -24.65 26.28
N ASP A 314 -5.73 -25.74 27.00
CA ASP A 314 -6.64 -26.88 27.08
C ASP A 314 -7.97 -26.43 27.72
N ASP A 315 -8.97 -26.20 26.91
CA ASP A 315 -10.29 -25.70 27.30
C ASP A 315 -11.36 -26.76 27.01
N GLU A 316 -11.91 -27.34 28.04
CA GLU A 316 -13.16 -28.12 27.97
C GLU A 316 -14.39 -27.27 27.52
N TRP A 317 -14.23 -25.94 27.35
CA TRP A 317 -15.27 -25.00 26.99
C TRP A 317 -15.26 -24.63 25.52
N GLY A 318 -15.94 -25.45 24.74
CA GLY A 318 -16.54 -25.12 23.45
C GLY A 318 -15.70 -24.31 22.46
N ARG A 319 -15.27 -24.97 21.40
CA ARG A 319 -14.73 -24.39 20.15
C ARG A 319 -15.81 -23.56 19.41
N SER A 320 -16.40 -22.58 20.10
CA SER A 320 -17.37 -21.67 19.49
C SER A 320 -16.66 -20.39 19.04
N GLY A 321 -16.80 -20.03 17.75
CA GLY A 321 -16.23 -18.84 17.16
C GLY A 321 -15.94 -19.04 15.69
N GLU A 322 -15.22 -18.10 15.10
CA GLU A 322 -14.92 -18.07 13.66
C GLU A 322 -13.42 -17.94 13.43
N ARG A 323 -12.89 -18.60 12.40
CA ARG A 323 -11.53 -18.43 11.87
C ARG A 323 -11.55 -17.86 10.47
N ALA A 324 -10.49 -17.13 10.12
CA ALA A 324 -10.35 -16.52 8.80
C ALA A 324 -9.99 -17.57 7.73
N ALA A 325 -10.68 -17.51 6.61
CA ALA A 325 -10.38 -18.20 5.37
C ALA A 325 -10.23 -17.20 4.23
N ARG A 326 -9.69 -17.60 3.09
CA ARG A 326 -9.54 -16.74 1.91
C ARG A 326 -10.18 -17.38 0.69
N ASP A 327 -10.86 -16.57 -0.11
CA ASP A 327 -11.38 -16.98 -1.41
C ASP A 327 -10.26 -17.03 -2.48
N GLU A 328 -10.61 -17.40 -3.70
CA GLU A 328 -9.68 -17.49 -4.84
C GLU A 328 -9.02 -16.15 -5.18
N ASP A 329 -9.66 -15.03 -4.83
CA ASP A 329 -9.16 -13.67 -5.02
C ASP A 329 -8.33 -13.17 -3.82
N GLY A 330 -8.10 -14.01 -2.80
CA GLY A 330 -7.36 -13.68 -1.58
C GLY A 330 -8.13 -12.86 -0.55
N LYS A 331 -9.45 -12.65 -0.74
CA LYS A 331 -10.31 -11.91 0.19
C LYS A 331 -10.63 -12.78 1.41
N THR A 332 -10.53 -12.18 2.59
CA THR A 332 -10.82 -12.86 3.86
C THR A 332 -12.33 -13.01 4.09
N TYR A 333 -12.77 -14.21 4.43
CA TYR A 333 -14.08 -14.50 4.98
C TYR A 333 -13.93 -15.37 6.24
N TYR A 334 -15.02 -15.66 6.95
CA TYR A 334 -14.95 -16.37 8.22
C TYR A 334 -15.72 -17.69 8.15
N VAL A 335 -15.15 -18.72 8.75
CA VAL A 335 -15.73 -20.07 8.87
C VAL A 335 -15.71 -20.48 10.35
N PRO A 336 -16.45 -21.54 10.77
CA PRO A 336 -16.37 -22.06 12.13
C PRO A 336 -14.93 -22.31 12.56
N ALA A 337 -14.59 -21.95 13.79
CA ALA A 337 -13.21 -22.06 14.29
C ALA A 337 -12.70 -23.51 14.36
N ASP A 338 -13.60 -24.47 14.54
CA ASP A 338 -13.30 -25.89 14.58
C ASP A 338 -13.29 -26.56 13.20
N MET A 339 -13.58 -25.80 12.13
CA MET A 339 -13.51 -26.31 10.76
C MET A 339 -12.06 -26.59 10.37
N THR A 340 -11.73 -27.84 10.12
CA THR A 340 -10.41 -28.25 9.60
C THR A 340 -10.28 -27.94 8.10
N TYR A 341 -9.05 -27.96 7.59
CA TYR A 341 -8.83 -27.75 6.16
C TYR A 341 -9.61 -28.74 5.27
N PRO A 342 -9.63 -30.06 5.54
CA PRO A 342 -10.41 -31.00 4.74
C PRO A 342 -11.93 -30.71 4.74
N GLU A 343 -12.48 -30.26 5.87
CA GLU A 343 -13.89 -29.86 5.95
C GLU A 343 -14.14 -28.60 5.16
N TRP A 344 -13.22 -27.64 5.23
CA TRP A 344 -13.28 -26.41 4.44
C TRP A 344 -13.19 -26.69 2.93
N GLU A 345 -12.24 -27.55 2.50
CA GLU A 345 -12.07 -27.92 1.09
C GLU A 345 -13.33 -28.60 0.55
N LYS A 346 -13.87 -29.56 1.29
CA LYS A 346 -15.11 -30.27 0.95
C LYS A 346 -16.31 -29.32 0.81
N ALA A 347 -16.41 -28.34 1.70
CA ALA A 347 -17.50 -27.38 1.72
C ALA A 347 -17.39 -26.29 0.65
N MET A 348 -16.19 -25.68 0.52
CA MET A 348 -16.00 -24.45 -0.25
C MET A 348 -15.46 -24.69 -1.67
N VAL A 349 -14.71 -25.79 -1.86
CA VAL A 349 -14.15 -26.15 -3.17
C VAL A 349 -15.03 -27.18 -3.86
N ASP A 350 -15.43 -28.26 -3.16
CA ASP A 350 -16.21 -29.35 -3.74
C ASP A 350 -17.74 -29.10 -3.70
N GLY A 351 -18.19 -28.06 -2.99
CA GLY A 351 -19.60 -27.68 -2.88
C GLY A 351 -20.45 -28.67 -2.08
N GLN A 352 -19.83 -29.56 -1.29
CA GLN A 352 -20.52 -30.56 -0.46
C GLN A 352 -20.78 -30.00 0.94
N THR A 353 -21.93 -29.35 1.12
CA THR A 353 -22.29 -28.69 2.39
C THR A 353 -23.16 -29.52 3.31
N ASP A 354 -23.64 -30.70 2.87
CA ASP A 354 -24.68 -31.48 3.57
C ASP A 354 -24.20 -32.13 4.89
N ASP A 355 -22.90 -32.32 5.07
CA ASP A 355 -22.29 -32.94 6.25
C ASP A 355 -21.77 -31.93 7.30
N LEU A 356 -21.92 -30.63 7.07
CA LEU A 356 -21.48 -29.61 8.02
C LEU A 356 -22.44 -29.52 9.21
N LYS A 357 -21.92 -29.65 10.43
CA LYS A 357 -22.68 -29.41 11.67
C LYS A 357 -23.37 -28.04 11.59
N PRO A 358 -24.60 -27.88 12.12
CA PRO A 358 -25.42 -26.66 11.98
C PRO A 358 -24.88 -25.50 12.81
N ALA A 359 -23.73 -24.96 12.42
CA ALA A 359 -23.13 -23.77 12.97
C ALA A 359 -22.63 -22.79 11.87
N VAL A 360 -22.90 -23.11 10.60
CA VAL A 360 -22.70 -22.14 9.51
C VAL A 360 -24.00 -21.34 9.41
N PRO A 361 -24.03 -20.04 9.74
CA PRO A 361 -25.22 -19.24 9.51
C PRO A 361 -25.58 -19.32 8.02
N ASP A 362 -26.85 -19.59 7.71
CA ASP A 362 -27.38 -19.71 6.33
C ASP A 362 -27.03 -18.53 5.38
N GLY A 363 -26.41 -17.49 5.90
CA GLY A 363 -25.93 -16.32 5.14
C GLY A 363 -24.54 -16.44 4.52
N ILE A 364 -23.71 -17.44 4.93
CA ILE A 364 -22.30 -17.53 4.46
C ILE A 364 -22.15 -18.36 3.20
N ILE A 365 -23.04 -19.33 2.97
CA ILE A 365 -23.00 -20.23 1.80
C ILE A 365 -23.48 -19.56 0.50
N LYS A 366 -24.06 -18.38 0.55
CA LYS A 366 -24.56 -17.62 -0.61
C LYS A 366 -24.33 -16.11 -0.51
N SER A 367 -23.22 -15.63 -0.04
CA SER A 367 -22.81 -14.33 -0.53
C SER A 367 -22.15 -14.56 -1.91
N LYS A 368 -22.95 -14.68 -2.97
CA LYS A 368 -22.52 -14.17 -4.27
C LYS A 368 -21.79 -12.88 -3.92
N LYS A 369 -20.46 -12.81 -4.20
CA LYS A 369 -19.72 -11.56 -4.14
C LYS A 369 -20.68 -10.50 -4.67
N GLU A 370 -21.01 -9.48 -3.88
CA GLU A 370 -21.86 -8.41 -4.39
C GLU A 370 -21.06 -7.72 -5.47
N THR A 371 -21.17 -8.21 -6.69
CA THR A 371 -20.52 -7.63 -7.85
C THR A 371 -21.49 -6.67 -8.51
N ILE A 372 -21.00 -5.51 -8.84
CA ILE A 372 -21.68 -4.53 -9.67
C ILE A 372 -21.58 -5.05 -11.10
N GLN A 373 -22.72 -5.33 -11.72
CA GLN A 373 -22.74 -5.82 -13.10
C GLN A 373 -22.50 -4.69 -14.10
N SER A 374 -22.99 -3.48 -13.81
CA SER A 374 -22.67 -2.28 -14.58
C SER A 374 -22.85 -1.03 -13.74
N LEU A 375 -22.15 0.04 -14.13
CA LEU A 375 -22.36 1.43 -13.73
C LEU A 375 -22.92 2.15 -14.95
N ASP A 376 -24.23 2.09 -15.15
CA ASP A 376 -24.88 2.46 -16.41
C ASP A 376 -24.62 3.92 -16.80
N LYS A 377 -24.62 4.82 -15.83
CA LYS A 377 -24.37 6.24 -16.10
C LYS A 377 -22.91 6.51 -16.49
N LEU A 378 -21.96 5.79 -15.90
CA LEU A 378 -20.56 5.87 -16.29
C LEU A 378 -20.35 5.24 -17.68
N LYS A 379 -20.98 4.11 -17.97
CA LYS A 379 -20.91 3.48 -19.30
C LYS A 379 -21.44 4.38 -20.41
N GLN A 380 -22.49 5.16 -20.13
CA GLN A 380 -23.07 6.15 -21.05
C GLN A 380 -22.23 7.43 -21.21
N SER A 381 -21.17 7.63 -20.41
CA SER A 381 -20.32 8.83 -20.43
C SER A 381 -19.44 8.98 -21.67
N GLY A 382 -19.30 7.91 -22.46
CA GLY A 382 -18.36 7.85 -23.59
C GLY A 382 -16.94 7.50 -23.17
N ILE A 383 -16.73 7.00 -21.95
CA ILE A 383 -15.45 6.41 -21.52
C ILE A 383 -15.13 5.18 -22.40
N PRO A 384 -13.87 4.96 -22.82
CA PRO A 384 -13.48 3.73 -23.52
C PRO A 384 -13.82 2.48 -22.70
N GLU A 385 -14.29 1.42 -23.39
CA GLU A 385 -14.73 0.19 -22.74
C GLU A 385 -13.66 -0.41 -21.82
N SER A 386 -12.41 -0.43 -22.25
CA SER A 386 -11.28 -0.92 -21.42
C SER A 386 -11.06 -0.10 -20.15
N GLU A 387 -11.29 1.20 -20.19
CA GLU A 387 -11.15 2.09 -19.02
C GLU A 387 -12.36 1.97 -18.08
N TYR A 388 -13.54 1.73 -18.66
CA TYR A 388 -14.75 1.43 -17.90
C TYR A 388 -14.59 0.11 -17.13
N ASP A 389 -14.12 -0.95 -17.81
CA ASP A 389 -13.89 -2.27 -17.19
C ASP A 389 -12.81 -2.20 -16.10
N GLU A 390 -11.75 -1.42 -16.33
CA GLU A 390 -10.70 -1.18 -15.34
C GLU A 390 -11.27 -0.52 -14.07
N TYR A 391 -12.06 0.55 -14.21
CA TYR A 391 -12.67 1.22 -13.06
C TYR A 391 -13.69 0.35 -12.35
N LEU A 392 -14.55 -0.34 -13.09
CA LEU A 392 -15.51 -1.30 -12.53
C LEU A 392 -14.78 -2.43 -11.79
N GLY A 393 -13.64 -2.87 -12.32
CA GLY A 393 -12.75 -3.85 -11.68
C GLY A 393 -12.18 -3.33 -10.35
N ILE A 394 -11.75 -2.06 -10.28
CA ILE A 394 -11.28 -1.43 -9.03
C ILE A 394 -12.38 -1.48 -7.97
N ILE A 395 -13.61 -1.10 -8.32
CA ILE A 395 -14.73 -1.12 -7.37
C ILE A 395 -15.10 -2.54 -6.96
N ASN A 396 -15.23 -3.47 -7.92
CA ASN A 396 -15.65 -4.85 -7.64
C ASN A 396 -14.59 -5.65 -6.83
N ASN A 397 -13.32 -5.28 -6.93
CA ASN A 397 -12.24 -5.91 -6.19
C ASN A 397 -11.82 -5.12 -4.96
N HIS A 398 -12.58 -4.07 -4.60
CA HIS A 398 -12.27 -3.25 -3.43
C HIS A 398 -12.32 -4.09 -2.15
N GLU A 399 -11.35 -3.85 -1.24
CA GLU A 399 -11.25 -4.60 0.03
C GLU A 399 -12.37 -4.24 1.01
N ASN A 400 -12.86 -2.99 0.95
CA ASN A 400 -13.95 -2.53 1.79
C ASN A 400 -15.31 -2.83 1.12
N PRO A 401 -16.12 -3.76 1.66
CA PRO A 401 -17.42 -4.12 1.08
C PRO A 401 -18.43 -2.97 1.10
N ASP A 402 -18.27 -1.99 2.01
CA ASP A 402 -19.16 -0.83 2.07
C ASP A 402 -18.97 0.10 0.88
N ILE A 403 -17.77 0.15 0.29
CA ILE A 403 -17.52 0.84 -0.99
C ILE A 403 -18.26 0.14 -2.12
N ILE A 404 -18.19 -1.19 -2.22
CA ILE A 404 -18.90 -1.94 -3.25
C ILE A 404 -20.41 -1.71 -3.11
N LYS A 405 -20.93 -1.81 -1.88
CA LYS A 405 -22.34 -1.57 -1.56
C LYS A 405 -22.77 -0.15 -1.94
N LEU A 406 -21.96 0.85 -1.59
CA LEU A 406 -22.20 2.26 -1.91
C LEU A 406 -22.36 2.48 -3.42
N TYR A 407 -21.39 2.00 -4.20
CA TYR A 407 -21.44 2.11 -5.66
C TYR A 407 -22.61 1.31 -6.26
N LYS A 408 -22.84 0.10 -5.78
CA LYS A 408 -23.91 -0.78 -6.28
C LYS A 408 -25.30 -0.17 -6.15
N HIS A 409 -25.56 0.47 -5.02
CA HIS A 409 -26.91 0.97 -4.71
C HIS A 409 -27.11 2.41 -5.16
N HIS A 410 -26.05 3.23 -5.21
CA HIS A 410 -26.21 4.68 -5.36
C HIS A 410 -25.50 5.28 -6.57
N ALA A 411 -24.48 4.64 -7.18
CA ALA A 411 -23.71 5.28 -8.25
C ALA A 411 -24.56 5.64 -9.48
N ASP A 412 -25.61 4.91 -9.78
CA ASP A 412 -26.52 5.18 -10.90
C ASP A 412 -27.70 6.09 -10.55
N GLU A 413 -27.81 6.57 -9.31
CA GLU A 413 -28.74 7.66 -8.95
C GLU A 413 -28.24 9.01 -9.48
N ILE A 414 -26.98 9.09 -9.90
CA ILE A 414 -26.44 10.23 -10.62
C ILE A 414 -27.14 10.37 -11.99
N THR A 415 -27.49 11.59 -12.39
CA THR A 415 -28.28 11.77 -13.62
C THR A 415 -27.44 11.61 -14.88
N LYS A 416 -26.17 12.07 -14.83
CA LYS A 416 -25.25 12.09 -15.96
C LYS A 416 -23.80 12.07 -15.51
N VAL A 417 -22.99 11.26 -16.17
CA VAL A 417 -21.53 11.30 -16.06
C VAL A 417 -20.95 11.67 -17.43
N LYS A 418 -19.94 12.53 -17.46
CA LYS A 418 -19.29 12.94 -18.72
C LYS A 418 -17.80 13.18 -18.50
N LYS A 419 -16.96 12.64 -19.40
CA LYS A 419 -15.55 13.01 -19.46
C LYS A 419 -15.40 14.39 -20.11
N THR A 420 -14.63 15.27 -19.48
CA THR A 420 -14.37 16.65 -19.94
C THR A 420 -12.89 17.01 -19.65
N ASN A 421 -12.54 18.29 -19.62
CA ASN A 421 -11.20 18.77 -19.27
C ASN A 421 -11.11 19.26 -17.81
N SER A 422 -12.07 18.89 -16.96
CA SER A 422 -12.12 19.27 -15.54
C SER A 422 -12.98 18.30 -14.77
N GLY A 423 -12.80 18.24 -13.43
CA GLY A 423 -13.68 17.53 -12.50
C GLY A 423 -14.66 18.49 -11.85
N SER A 424 -15.93 18.12 -11.72
CA SER A 424 -16.90 18.76 -10.84
C SER A 424 -18.17 17.93 -10.70
N TYR A 425 -18.72 17.92 -9.50
CA TYR A 425 -20.08 17.45 -9.23
C TYR A 425 -21.05 18.65 -9.11
N SER A 426 -22.21 18.52 -9.72
CA SER A 426 -23.30 19.53 -9.65
C SER A 426 -24.47 18.96 -8.83
N PRO A 427 -24.72 19.49 -7.63
CA PRO A 427 -25.86 19.04 -6.81
C PRO A 427 -27.23 19.51 -7.33
N VAL A 428 -27.25 20.41 -8.33
CA VAL A 428 -28.51 20.96 -8.89
C VAL A 428 -29.20 19.94 -9.78
N ASP A 429 -28.43 19.35 -10.68
CA ASP A 429 -28.89 18.38 -11.66
C ASP A 429 -28.31 16.99 -11.44
N LYS A 430 -27.58 16.79 -10.33
CA LYS A 430 -26.89 15.52 -9.96
C LYS A 430 -26.01 15.01 -11.09
N SER A 431 -25.30 15.91 -11.78
CA SER A 431 -24.40 15.54 -12.87
C SER A 431 -22.94 15.59 -12.42
N LEU A 432 -22.12 14.73 -12.99
CA LEU A 432 -20.68 14.61 -12.73
C LEU A 432 -19.90 14.77 -14.03
N VAL A 433 -18.85 15.56 -13.99
CA VAL A 433 -17.84 15.62 -15.05
C VAL A 433 -16.48 15.31 -14.46
N PHE A 434 -15.61 14.65 -15.22
CA PHE A 434 -14.27 14.27 -14.77
C PHE A 434 -13.25 14.38 -15.89
N ASP A 435 -11.96 14.44 -15.51
CA ASP A 435 -10.80 14.37 -16.39
C ASP A 435 -9.77 13.41 -15.78
N TYR A 436 -8.77 13.00 -16.57
CA TYR A 436 -7.66 12.21 -16.06
C TYR A 436 -6.55 13.11 -15.53
N PRO A 437 -5.85 12.67 -14.47
CA PRO A 437 -4.68 13.36 -13.97
C PRO A 437 -3.60 13.50 -15.04
N LYS A 438 -2.83 14.59 -14.99
CA LYS A 438 -1.75 14.88 -15.93
C LYS A 438 -0.38 14.32 -15.50
N TYR A 439 -0.30 13.75 -14.31
CA TYR A 439 0.95 13.31 -13.69
C TYR A 439 0.89 11.82 -13.36
N ASP A 440 1.96 11.12 -13.65
CA ASP A 440 2.07 9.66 -13.56
C ASP A 440 1.97 9.13 -12.11
N ASP A 441 2.33 9.95 -11.10
CA ASP A 441 2.22 9.62 -9.68
C ASP A 441 0.81 9.87 -9.10
N MET A 442 -0.13 10.35 -9.90
CA MET A 442 -1.54 10.49 -9.54
C MET A 442 -2.34 9.29 -10.06
N ASN A 443 -3.31 8.85 -9.26
CA ASN A 443 -4.17 7.77 -9.70
C ASN A 443 -5.05 8.19 -10.88
N LYS A 444 -5.07 7.37 -11.93
CA LYS A 444 -5.81 7.61 -13.19
C LYS A 444 -7.29 7.96 -12.96
N TYR A 445 -7.92 7.32 -12.02
CA TYR A 445 -9.35 7.51 -11.73
C TYR A 445 -9.60 8.41 -10.51
N GLY A 446 -8.57 9.05 -9.97
CA GLY A 446 -8.67 9.87 -8.77
C GLY A 446 -9.72 10.96 -8.86
N THR A 447 -9.77 11.70 -9.98
CA THR A 447 -10.78 12.75 -10.18
C THR A 447 -12.20 12.17 -10.28
N LEU A 448 -12.38 11.05 -10.98
CA LEU A 448 -13.68 10.38 -11.09
C LEU A 448 -14.19 9.93 -9.70
N ALA A 449 -13.34 9.27 -8.92
CA ALA A 449 -13.69 8.83 -7.57
C ALA A 449 -13.92 10.00 -6.60
N HIS A 450 -13.19 11.12 -6.77
CA HIS A 450 -13.40 12.35 -6.02
C HIS A 450 -14.79 12.94 -6.26
N GLU A 451 -15.21 13.04 -7.52
CA GLU A 451 -16.52 13.58 -7.86
C GLU A 451 -17.67 12.68 -7.45
N TYR A 452 -17.47 11.34 -7.50
CA TYR A 452 -18.38 10.39 -6.86
C TYR A 452 -18.40 10.59 -5.34
N GLY A 453 -17.29 10.93 -4.71
CA GLY A 453 -17.21 11.26 -3.29
C GLY A 453 -18.13 12.42 -2.91
N HIS A 454 -18.15 13.48 -3.70
CA HIS A 454 -19.08 14.60 -3.52
C HIS A 454 -20.55 14.19 -3.73
N PHE A 455 -20.81 13.36 -4.72
CA PHE A 455 -22.14 12.84 -4.96
C PHE A 455 -22.62 12.00 -3.77
N PHE A 456 -21.82 11.07 -3.28
CA PHE A 456 -22.16 10.23 -2.14
C PHE A 456 -22.30 11.03 -0.84
N ASP A 457 -21.49 12.08 -0.64
CA ASP A 457 -21.65 13.02 0.46
C ASP A 457 -23.01 13.71 0.44
N ALA A 458 -23.40 14.19 -0.73
CA ALA A 458 -24.59 15.06 -0.88
C ALA A 458 -25.93 14.31 -0.95
N GLU A 459 -25.95 13.11 -1.52
CA GLU A 459 -27.19 12.44 -1.92
C GLU A 459 -27.48 11.16 -1.13
N VAL A 460 -26.45 10.48 -0.61
CA VAL A 460 -26.62 9.23 0.13
C VAL A 460 -26.93 9.51 1.60
N LYS A 461 -27.86 8.76 2.14
CA LYS A 461 -28.20 8.81 3.57
C LYS A 461 -27.54 7.67 4.33
N TYR A 462 -26.92 8.02 5.43
CA TYR A 462 -26.24 7.08 6.31
C TYR A 462 -26.98 7.00 7.65
N GLU A 463 -27.09 5.81 8.23
CA GLU A 463 -27.70 5.62 9.55
C GLU A 463 -26.75 6.06 10.68
N GLY A 464 -27.32 6.49 11.79
CA GLY A 464 -26.57 6.79 13.01
C GLY A 464 -25.83 8.12 13.03
N LEU A 465 -26.03 9.00 12.03
CA LEU A 465 -25.43 10.33 12.02
C LEU A 465 -26.22 11.33 12.85
N HIS A 466 -25.49 12.23 13.49
CA HIS A 466 -26.02 13.38 14.23
C HIS A 466 -25.64 14.67 13.52
N PHE A 467 -26.55 15.66 13.60
CA PHE A 467 -26.41 16.94 12.89
C PHE A 467 -26.67 18.14 13.80
N ASN A 468 -26.39 18.00 15.10
CA ASN A 468 -26.67 19.03 16.11
C ASN A 468 -25.97 20.36 15.81
N GLU A 469 -24.70 20.30 15.36
CA GLU A 469 -23.92 21.50 15.03
C GLU A 469 -24.50 22.24 13.82
N ILE A 470 -24.87 21.54 12.78
CA ILE A 470 -25.48 22.11 11.57
C ILE A 470 -26.86 22.67 11.87
N GLN A 471 -27.68 21.95 12.61
CA GLN A 471 -29.00 22.43 13.03
C GLN A 471 -28.91 23.70 13.85
N ALA A 472 -27.93 23.79 14.76
CA ALA A 472 -27.69 25.01 15.53
C ALA A 472 -27.33 26.20 14.62
N VAL A 473 -26.52 25.96 13.57
CA VAL A 473 -26.16 27.00 12.60
C VAL A 473 -27.35 27.38 11.71
N GLN A 474 -28.13 26.41 11.24
CA GLN A 474 -29.37 26.66 10.49
C GLN A 474 -30.34 27.51 11.30
N ASN A 475 -30.58 27.15 12.55
CA ASN A 475 -31.46 27.89 13.47
C ASN A 475 -30.95 29.31 13.75
N ALA A 476 -29.64 29.47 13.92
CA ALA A 476 -29.02 30.78 14.21
C ALA A 476 -28.98 31.72 12.99
N THR A 477 -28.94 31.17 11.77
CA THR A 477 -28.71 31.95 10.55
C THR A 477 -29.90 32.01 9.61
N GLY A 478 -30.87 31.12 9.73
CA GLY A 478 -31.99 30.95 8.77
C GLY A 478 -31.56 30.41 7.40
N LEU A 479 -30.29 29.96 7.25
CA LEU A 479 -29.70 29.50 5.99
C LEU A 479 -29.78 27.99 5.80
N ASN A 480 -30.97 27.41 5.95
CA ASN A 480 -31.17 25.94 5.94
C ASN A 480 -30.67 25.29 4.65
N ALA A 481 -30.80 25.94 3.51
CA ALA A 481 -30.38 25.38 2.25
C ALA A 481 -28.85 25.49 2.00
N ALA A 482 -28.16 26.43 2.70
CA ALA A 482 -26.71 26.57 2.64
C ALA A 482 -25.96 25.57 3.53
N PHE A 483 -26.61 25.11 4.62
CA PHE A 483 -26.07 24.15 5.57
C PHE A 483 -26.90 22.87 5.54
N LYS A 484 -26.57 21.99 4.60
CA LYS A 484 -27.29 20.71 4.44
C LYS A 484 -26.77 19.67 5.42
N GLU A 485 -27.65 18.77 5.84
CA GLU A 485 -27.33 17.56 6.57
C GLU A 485 -26.79 16.50 5.58
N VAL A 486 -25.48 16.47 5.43
CA VAL A 486 -24.75 15.53 4.57
C VAL A 486 -23.65 14.84 5.38
N ALA A 487 -23.09 13.75 4.89
CA ALA A 487 -22.15 12.93 5.66
C ALA A 487 -20.95 13.73 6.21
N SER A 488 -20.34 14.59 5.39
CA SER A 488 -19.24 15.46 5.80
C SER A 488 -19.60 16.53 6.81
N SER A 489 -20.90 16.82 7.00
CA SER A 489 -21.44 17.77 7.95
C SER A 489 -21.94 17.17 9.25
N SER A 490 -21.88 15.87 9.37
CA SER A 490 -22.23 15.18 10.60
C SER A 490 -21.32 15.58 11.77
N ASP A 491 -21.85 15.55 12.97
CA ASP A 491 -21.08 15.88 14.18
C ASP A 491 -19.85 14.95 14.30
N GLU A 492 -19.96 13.70 13.88
CA GLU A 492 -18.91 12.68 13.86
C GLU A 492 -17.76 13.09 12.93
N PHE A 493 -18.06 13.43 11.67
CA PHE A 493 -17.04 13.79 10.71
C PHE A 493 -16.41 15.15 11.01
N LEU A 494 -17.22 16.14 11.46
CA LEU A 494 -16.73 17.45 11.89
C LEU A 494 -15.81 17.36 13.12
N ALA A 495 -16.10 16.45 14.05
CA ALA A 495 -15.21 16.19 15.19
C ALA A 495 -13.89 15.56 14.74
N ALA A 496 -13.93 14.63 13.79
CA ALA A 496 -12.76 13.97 13.23
C ALA A 496 -11.85 14.94 12.49
N ILE A 497 -12.40 15.80 11.62
CA ILE A 497 -11.62 16.78 10.84
C ILE A 497 -10.97 17.84 11.77
N ARG A 498 -11.59 18.16 12.90
CA ARG A 498 -10.96 19.02 13.92
C ARG A 498 -9.76 18.34 14.59
N LYS A 499 -9.87 17.04 14.88
CA LYS A 499 -8.72 16.26 15.41
C LYS A 499 -7.58 16.21 14.40
N ASP A 500 -7.90 16.01 13.13
CA ASP A 500 -6.87 16.01 12.07
C ASP A 500 -6.23 17.38 11.89
N LYS A 501 -6.97 18.45 12.06
CA LYS A 501 -6.41 19.80 12.06
C LYS A 501 -5.35 20.00 13.15
N GLU A 502 -5.57 19.49 14.36
CA GLU A 502 -4.58 19.54 15.44
C GLU A 502 -3.43 18.55 15.18
N HIS A 503 -3.73 17.37 14.66
CA HIS A 503 -2.72 16.40 14.25
C HIS A 503 -1.78 16.98 13.18
N ILE A 504 -2.32 17.57 12.12
CA ILE A 504 -1.52 18.23 11.07
C ILE A 504 -0.61 19.30 11.67
N LYS A 505 -1.10 20.14 12.57
CA LYS A 505 -0.26 21.15 13.25
C LYS A 505 0.96 20.52 13.94
N SER A 506 0.81 19.32 14.50
CA SER A 506 1.90 18.64 15.22
C SER A 506 2.96 18.04 14.30
N ILE A 507 2.60 17.65 13.06
CA ILE A 507 3.49 16.95 12.12
C ILE A 507 3.92 17.80 10.91
N TYR A 508 3.35 19.00 10.73
CA TYR A 508 3.55 19.82 9.55
C TYR A 508 4.82 20.65 9.66
N THR A 509 5.97 20.00 9.47
CA THR A 509 7.29 20.63 9.44
C THR A 509 7.61 21.20 8.05
N THR A 510 8.75 21.90 7.91
CA THR A 510 9.26 22.36 6.61
C THR A 510 9.52 21.19 5.67
N GLU A 511 10.08 20.10 6.18
CA GLU A 511 10.36 18.87 5.45
C GLU A 511 9.06 18.18 5.02
N ALA A 512 8.08 18.07 5.92
CA ALA A 512 6.76 17.49 5.60
C ALA A 512 6.04 18.31 4.50
N LYS A 513 6.17 19.64 4.53
CA LYS A 513 5.64 20.49 3.46
C LYS A 513 6.37 20.28 2.14
N ALA A 514 7.69 20.13 2.17
CA ALA A 514 8.50 19.87 0.98
C ALA A 514 8.15 18.51 0.37
N ASP A 515 7.98 17.48 1.19
CA ASP A 515 7.55 16.14 0.79
C ASP A 515 6.18 16.18 0.09
N LEU A 516 5.17 16.82 0.70
CA LEU A 516 3.85 17.00 0.09
C LEU A 516 3.93 17.69 -1.28
N ILE A 517 4.72 18.75 -1.42
CA ILE A 517 4.84 19.51 -2.68
C ILE A 517 5.57 18.69 -3.75
N ALA A 518 6.49 17.83 -3.38
CA ALA A 518 7.26 17.00 -4.30
C ALA A 518 6.43 15.88 -4.95
N HIS A 519 5.40 15.37 -4.26
CA HIS A 519 4.61 14.22 -4.69
C HIS A 519 3.18 14.63 -5.07
N ASN A 520 2.79 14.46 -6.32
CA ASN A 520 1.44 14.80 -6.79
C ASN A 520 0.37 13.83 -6.22
N ALA A 521 0.76 12.60 -5.84
CA ALA A 521 -0.12 11.66 -5.13
C ALA A 521 -0.70 12.24 -3.83
N SER A 522 -0.02 13.21 -3.21
CA SER A 522 -0.50 13.92 -2.01
C SER A 522 -1.52 15.04 -2.29
N SER A 523 -1.93 15.24 -3.56
CA SER A 523 -2.77 16.38 -3.98
C SER A 523 -4.05 16.54 -3.17
N GLY A 524 -4.76 15.45 -2.87
CA GLY A 524 -5.98 15.49 -2.05
C GLY A 524 -5.73 15.93 -0.61
N VAL A 525 -4.60 15.50 -0.01
CA VAL A 525 -4.18 15.97 1.33
C VAL A 525 -3.76 17.43 1.29
N GLN A 526 -3.04 17.86 0.24
CA GLN A 526 -2.67 19.27 0.08
C GLN A 526 -3.91 20.17 0.00
N ASP A 527 -4.94 19.73 -0.70
CA ASP A 527 -6.20 20.45 -0.80
C ASP A 527 -6.95 20.52 0.55
N ALA A 528 -7.03 19.39 1.27
CA ALA A 528 -7.60 19.37 2.62
C ALA A 528 -6.86 20.33 3.58
N ILE A 529 -5.51 20.34 3.54
CA ILE A 529 -4.69 21.28 4.32
C ILE A 529 -5.01 22.73 3.94
N ASP A 530 -5.15 23.03 2.65
CA ASP A 530 -5.51 24.39 2.19
C ASP A 530 -6.88 24.82 2.70
N GLY A 531 -7.85 23.91 2.74
CA GLY A 531 -9.16 24.13 3.34
C GLY A 531 -9.10 24.40 4.85
N LEU A 532 -8.35 23.59 5.58
CA LEU A 532 -8.25 23.66 7.04
C LEU A 532 -7.41 24.85 7.55
N PHE A 533 -6.40 25.27 6.80
CA PHE A 533 -5.45 26.31 7.19
C PHE A 533 -5.48 27.48 6.20
N PRO A 534 -6.19 28.58 6.51
CA PRO A 534 -6.16 29.79 5.70
C PRO A 534 -4.71 30.25 5.47
N LYS A 535 -4.33 30.53 4.24
CA LYS A 535 -3.00 31.00 3.83
C LYS A 535 -1.90 29.92 3.79
N SER A 536 -2.26 28.64 3.77
CA SER A 536 -1.29 27.53 3.67
C SER A 536 -0.42 27.60 2.41
N ARG A 537 -0.97 28.07 1.29
CA ARG A 537 -0.32 28.19 -0.03
C ARG A 537 0.41 26.91 -0.43
N ILE A 538 -0.36 25.87 -0.66
CA ILE A 538 0.12 24.59 -1.18
C ILE A 538 -0.16 24.52 -2.68
N ARG A 539 0.59 23.67 -3.40
CA ARG A 539 0.56 23.58 -4.87
C ARG A 539 -0.81 23.18 -5.43
N TRP A 540 -1.49 22.21 -4.79
CA TRP A 540 -2.71 21.59 -5.30
C TRP A 540 -4.00 22.04 -4.59
N GLY A 541 -3.94 22.96 -3.64
CA GLY A 541 -5.14 23.42 -2.97
C GLY A 541 -6.02 24.31 -3.86
N HIS A 542 -7.31 24.27 -3.62
CA HIS A 542 -8.31 25.12 -4.28
C HIS A 542 -8.14 26.63 -3.98
N GLY A 543 -7.35 26.95 -2.95
CA GLY A 543 -7.04 28.30 -2.54
C GLY A 543 -8.15 29.00 -1.75
N GLU A 544 -7.78 30.08 -1.07
CA GLU A 544 -8.66 30.81 -0.16
C GLU A 544 -9.97 31.30 -0.82
N ARG A 545 -9.94 31.59 -2.11
CA ARG A 545 -11.14 32.02 -2.83
C ARG A 545 -12.18 30.94 -2.98
N TYR A 546 -11.76 29.69 -3.13
CA TYR A 546 -12.65 28.54 -3.26
C TYR A 546 -13.36 28.28 -1.94
N TYR A 547 -12.60 28.09 -0.87
CA TYR A 547 -13.14 27.81 0.48
C TYR A 547 -13.92 28.95 1.10
N ASN A 548 -13.92 30.11 0.49
CA ASN A 548 -14.72 31.26 0.85
C ASN A 548 -15.86 31.55 -0.14
N ARG A 549 -16.17 30.68 -1.11
CA ARG A 549 -17.12 30.98 -2.19
C ARG A 549 -18.56 30.63 -1.90
N LYS A 550 -18.79 29.62 -1.09
CA LYS A 550 -20.10 29.05 -0.86
C LYS A 550 -20.75 29.60 0.40
N TYR A 551 -21.58 30.56 0.24
CA TYR A 551 -22.21 31.22 1.38
C TYR A 551 -23.70 31.33 1.25
N ALA A 552 -24.24 30.92 0.14
CA ALA A 552 -25.65 30.96 -0.08
C ALA A 552 -26.06 29.85 -1.03
N ASP A 553 -27.18 29.28 -0.76
CA ASP A 553 -27.88 28.37 -1.61
C ASP A 553 -28.03 28.92 -3.02
N ILE A 554 -28.06 28.04 -4.01
CA ILE A 554 -28.33 28.37 -5.40
C ILE A 554 -29.62 29.18 -5.55
N GLU A 555 -30.66 28.83 -4.79
CA GLU A 555 -31.93 29.55 -4.72
C GLU A 555 -31.77 31.01 -4.28
N PHE A 556 -30.83 31.29 -3.36
CA PHE A 556 -30.45 32.62 -2.94
C PHE A 556 -29.60 33.34 -3.98
N MET A 557 -28.74 32.60 -4.69
CA MET A 557 -27.90 33.16 -5.76
C MET A 557 -28.72 33.55 -6.99
N ASP A 558 -29.78 32.82 -7.32
CA ASP A 558 -30.70 33.15 -8.40
C ASP A 558 -31.49 34.44 -8.11
N LYS A 559 -31.92 34.64 -6.86
CA LYS A 559 -32.56 35.88 -6.42
C LYS A 559 -31.63 37.11 -6.49
N LEU A 560 -30.31 36.87 -6.54
CA LEU A 560 -29.26 37.89 -6.59
C LEU A 560 -28.60 38.02 -7.97
N SER A 561 -29.23 37.51 -9.02
CA SER A 561 -28.68 37.46 -10.39
C SER A 561 -28.29 38.86 -10.95
N SER A 562 -28.88 39.95 -10.45
CA SER A 562 -28.57 41.34 -10.83
C SER A 562 -27.26 41.89 -10.24
N VAL A 563 -26.59 41.17 -9.32
CA VAL A 563 -25.38 41.65 -8.65
C VAL A 563 -24.13 41.09 -9.32
N THR A 564 -23.29 41.96 -9.88
CA THR A 564 -22.12 41.58 -10.70
C THR A 564 -20.92 41.02 -9.94
N SER A 565 -20.81 41.26 -8.64
CA SER A 565 -19.67 40.77 -7.84
C SER A 565 -20.13 39.89 -6.70
N ARG A 566 -19.42 38.76 -6.53
CA ARG A 566 -19.68 37.76 -5.48
C ARG A 566 -19.62 38.36 -4.07
N LYS A 567 -18.71 39.28 -3.82
CA LYS A 567 -18.60 39.99 -2.55
C LYS A 567 -19.86 40.85 -2.27
N LYS A 568 -20.38 41.54 -3.28
CA LYS A 568 -21.61 42.33 -3.16
C LYS A 568 -22.83 41.42 -2.96
N LYS A 569 -22.91 40.29 -3.68
CA LYS A 569 -23.97 39.27 -3.47
C LYS A 569 -24.01 38.79 -2.03
N LEU A 570 -22.87 38.44 -1.47
CA LEU A 570 -22.78 37.99 -0.09
C LEU A 570 -23.16 39.07 0.92
N GLN A 571 -22.72 40.31 0.71
CA GLN A 571 -23.10 41.43 1.55
C GLN A 571 -24.61 41.71 1.50
N GLN A 572 -25.23 41.53 0.35
CA GLN A 572 -26.69 41.66 0.22
C GLN A 572 -27.41 40.54 0.98
N VAL A 573 -26.96 39.30 0.86
CA VAL A 573 -27.50 38.15 1.63
C VAL A 573 -27.46 38.45 3.14
N TYR A 574 -26.31 38.94 3.66
CA TYR A 574 -26.20 39.26 5.07
C TYR A 574 -27.13 40.36 5.50
N LYS A 575 -27.31 41.38 4.62
CA LYS A 575 -28.24 42.49 4.85
C LYS A 575 -29.68 41.99 4.87
N ASP A 576 -30.05 41.14 3.90
CA ASP A 576 -31.41 40.59 3.78
C ASP A 576 -31.77 39.67 4.95
N LEU A 577 -30.77 39.03 5.53
CA LEU A 577 -30.91 38.20 6.73
C LEU A 577 -30.77 38.99 8.05
N GLY A 578 -30.50 40.29 7.99
CA GLY A 578 -30.32 41.12 9.19
C GLY A 578 -29.08 40.75 10.03
N LEU A 579 -28.07 40.13 9.44
CA LEU A 579 -26.86 39.70 10.16
C LEU A 579 -25.89 40.88 10.35
N ASP A 580 -25.45 41.08 11.58
CA ASP A 580 -24.39 42.03 11.91
C ASP A 580 -22.99 41.53 11.50
N ALA A 581 -21.97 42.41 11.59
CA ALA A 581 -20.60 42.06 11.17
C ALA A 581 -19.98 40.89 11.95
N SER A 582 -20.36 40.71 13.23
CA SER A 582 -19.88 39.61 14.07
C SER A 582 -20.48 38.27 13.63
N ASN A 583 -21.79 38.26 13.38
CA ASN A 583 -22.49 37.07 12.89
C ASN A 583 -22.05 36.72 11.46
N GLN A 584 -21.79 37.72 10.59
CA GLN A 584 -21.21 37.50 9.26
C GLN A 584 -19.86 36.78 9.34
N ALA A 585 -18.96 37.21 10.25
CA ALA A 585 -17.66 36.58 10.43
C ALA A 585 -17.78 35.11 10.92
N LYS A 586 -18.71 34.83 11.84
CA LYS A 586 -19.02 33.47 12.30
C LYS A 586 -19.53 32.60 11.16
N VAL A 587 -20.53 33.08 10.41
CA VAL A 587 -21.08 32.37 9.24
C VAL A 587 -19.98 32.04 8.23
N LYS A 588 -19.12 33.02 7.93
CA LYS A 588 -17.98 32.81 7.02
C LYS A 588 -17.04 31.70 7.50
N THR A 589 -16.73 31.70 8.79
CA THR A 589 -15.85 30.67 9.38
C THR A 589 -16.48 29.29 9.31
N ILE A 590 -17.76 29.18 9.61
CA ILE A 590 -18.51 27.93 9.56
C ILE A 590 -18.61 27.43 8.10
N CYS A 591 -18.97 28.28 7.15
CA CYS A 591 -19.02 27.94 5.74
C CYS A 591 -17.69 27.35 5.25
N ARG A 592 -16.56 27.98 5.67
CA ARG A 592 -15.23 27.49 5.32
C ARG A 592 -14.95 26.11 5.90
N GLN A 593 -15.28 25.87 7.17
CA GLN A 593 -15.09 24.57 7.81
C GLN A 593 -15.90 23.48 7.09
N TYR A 594 -17.08 23.83 6.65
CA TYR A 594 -17.98 22.96 5.94
C TYR A 594 -17.47 22.58 4.54
N GLU A 595 -17.01 23.57 3.78
CA GLU A 595 -16.37 23.33 2.49
C GLU A 595 -15.11 22.47 2.64
N ALA A 596 -14.29 22.77 3.66
CA ALA A 596 -13.10 21.99 3.94
C ALA A 596 -13.43 20.53 4.34
N ALA A 597 -14.52 20.29 5.06
CA ALA A 597 -14.98 18.96 5.41
C ALA A 597 -15.49 18.19 4.18
N SER A 598 -16.27 18.83 3.31
CA SER A 598 -16.77 18.21 2.07
C SER A 598 -15.64 17.87 1.10
N GLU A 599 -14.65 18.76 0.92
CA GLU A 599 -13.48 18.45 0.10
C GLU A 599 -12.61 17.36 0.72
N ALA A 600 -12.43 17.35 2.05
CA ALA A 600 -11.72 16.28 2.74
C ALA A 600 -12.43 14.93 2.55
N TRP A 601 -13.76 14.88 2.65
CA TRP A 601 -14.55 13.68 2.38
C TRP A 601 -14.29 13.15 0.98
N ALA A 602 -14.42 14.00 -0.04
CA ALA A 602 -14.23 13.58 -1.44
C ALA A 602 -12.78 13.13 -1.72
N ASN A 603 -11.79 13.83 -1.15
CA ASN A 603 -10.37 13.44 -1.27
C ASN A 603 -10.07 12.12 -0.57
N ILE A 604 -10.64 11.88 0.61
CA ILE A 604 -10.51 10.61 1.34
C ILE A 604 -11.20 9.48 0.56
N MET A 605 -12.40 9.72 0.03
CA MET A 605 -13.12 8.75 -0.81
C MET A 605 -12.31 8.39 -2.05
N SER A 606 -11.73 9.37 -2.75
CA SER A 606 -10.87 9.14 -3.90
C SER A 606 -9.66 8.27 -3.55
N ALA A 607 -8.99 8.59 -2.44
CA ALA A 607 -7.83 7.84 -1.99
C ALA A 607 -8.19 6.41 -1.56
N GLU A 608 -9.33 6.22 -0.89
CA GLU A 608 -9.83 4.89 -0.50
C GLU A 608 -10.14 4.04 -1.72
N VAL A 609 -10.94 4.56 -2.67
CA VAL A 609 -11.35 3.84 -3.88
C VAL A 609 -10.16 3.47 -4.75
N CYS A 610 -9.21 4.37 -4.92
CA CYS A 610 -8.11 4.19 -5.85
C CYS A 610 -6.84 3.60 -5.22
N GLY A 611 -6.70 3.67 -3.89
CA GLY A 611 -5.54 3.14 -3.17
C GLY A 611 -4.22 3.86 -3.46
N GLY A 612 -3.11 3.13 -3.29
CA GLY A 612 -1.77 3.59 -3.60
C GLY A 612 -1.24 4.68 -2.64
N GLU A 613 -0.25 5.45 -3.09
CA GLU A 613 0.41 6.50 -2.27
C GLU A 613 -0.58 7.56 -1.76
N ALA A 614 -1.63 7.87 -2.52
CA ALA A 614 -2.65 8.85 -2.09
C ALA A 614 -3.33 8.41 -0.79
N LEU A 615 -3.63 7.13 -0.63
CA LEU A 615 -4.21 6.56 0.58
C LEU A 615 -3.24 6.62 1.76
N GLU A 616 -1.95 6.40 1.53
CA GLU A 616 -0.93 6.51 2.58
C GLU A 616 -0.78 7.96 3.07
N TYR A 617 -0.84 8.95 2.18
CA TYR A 617 -0.88 10.36 2.57
C TYR A 617 -2.15 10.68 3.38
N VAL A 618 -3.32 10.17 3.00
CA VAL A 618 -4.57 10.33 3.76
C VAL A 618 -4.43 9.73 5.16
N LYS A 619 -3.96 8.50 5.30
CA LYS A 619 -3.74 7.83 6.59
C LYS A 619 -2.74 8.58 7.47
N LYS A 620 -1.73 9.22 6.88
CA LYS A 620 -0.71 9.99 7.61
C LYS A 620 -1.24 11.35 8.10
N TYR A 621 -1.99 12.08 7.28
CA TYR A 621 -2.38 13.46 7.58
C TYR A 621 -3.84 13.62 8.03
N LEU A 622 -4.73 12.71 7.64
CA LEU A 622 -6.17 12.74 7.94
C LEU A 622 -6.67 11.43 8.60
N PRO A 623 -5.92 10.83 9.56
CA PRO A 623 -6.25 9.51 10.10
C PRO A 623 -7.60 9.47 10.80
N ASN A 624 -8.02 10.55 11.48
CA ASN A 624 -9.29 10.60 12.20
C ASN A 624 -10.47 10.72 11.23
N SER A 625 -10.36 11.58 10.22
CA SER A 625 -11.41 11.75 9.20
C SER A 625 -11.54 10.50 8.33
N TYR A 626 -10.43 9.83 8.01
CA TYR A 626 -10.43 8.55 7.32
C TYR A 626 -11.19 7.48 8.11
N ALA A 627 -10.86 7.32 9.40
CA ALA A 627 -11.55 6.37 10.27
C ALA A 627 -13.05 6.70 10.41
N ALA A 628 -13.39 7.98 10.59
CA ALA A 628 -14.79 8.42 10.67
C ALA A 628 -15.56 8.15 9.39
N MET A 629 -14.97 8.39 8.21
CA MET A 629 -15.60 8.06 6.93
C MET A 629 -15.89 6.57 6.82
N LEU A 630 -14.92 5.70 7.14
CA LEU A 630 -15.13 4.26 7.10
C LEU A 630 -16.23 3.80 8.07
N ASP A 631 -16.35 4.41 9.24
CA ASP A 631 -17.43 4.12 10.18
C ASP A 631 -18.79 4.58 9.66
N ILE A 632 -18.86 5.75 9.04
CA ILE A 632 -20.10 6.28 8.42
C ILE A 632 -20.55 5.38 7.26
N LEU A 633 -19.62 4.89 6.43
CA LEU A 633 -19.95 4.01 5.30
C LEU A 633 -20.64 2.70 5.73
N LYS A 634 -20.41 2.21 6.95
CA LYS A 634 -21.14 1.04 7.48
C LYS A 634 -22.66 1.29 7.60
N GLY A 635 -23.07 2.54 7.71
CA GLY A 635 -24.46 2.97 7.74
C GLY A 635 -25.15 3.14 6.38
N VAL A 636 -24.53 2.77 5.28
CA VAL A 636 -25.14 2.78 3.93
C VAL A 636 -26.28 1.81 3.88
N LYS A 637 -27.48 2.29 3.45
CA LYS A 637 -28.69 1.46 3.31
C LYS A 637 -28.70 0.65 2.03
#